data_ff646c5c0ec36e8a2de6fb33cdd6a208
#
_entry.id   ff646c5c0ec36e8a2de6fb33cdd6a208
#
_cell.length_a   1.000
_cell.length_b   1.000
_cell.length_c   1.000
_cell.angle_alpha   90.00
_cell.angle_beta   90.00
_cell.angle_gamma   90.00
#
_symmetry.space_group_name_H-M   'P 1'
#
loop_
_entity.id
_entity.type
_entity.pdbx_description
1 polymer ?
#
loop_
_entity_poly.entity_id
_entity_poly.type
_entity_poly.pdbx_seq_one_letter_code
_entity_poly.pdbx_strand_id
1 'polypeptide(L)'
;FQDVMQLLEELRELREQPTDPQAEQEIIDSIEEVYFSSDSFDMVQYELEKLPLDLNLLELEEYRDKLKRQQAAVSTTFREELERVTSLQTNLQLAAVICTNARRQLRSAKEGFTEASLGLLANQRRRQLLTGLLKSLRTIKTLQRTDVRLSEMLEEEDYPGAIQLCLECQKAASTFKHYNCISELNSKLQDTLEQIEEQLDVALSKTCKHFDVSHYTKVQLAYKLLGKTQTAMDQLHMHFTQAIHNTVFQVVLGYVELCAGNADTKFQKMQYKDLCTHITTDSYIPCLTDLCKALWEVMLSYHLTMQWHDEHYKEDEATPGAEGSDESTVGRSYVKKKLEHGLTRIWQDVQLKVKAYLLGTDVSNFKYDDFIVVLDVISRLIQVGEEFCGSKSEVLQESIKRQSVNYFKNYHRTRLEELRMFLENETWELCPVKYNFSIAQLHEFKFMGQCRSPSVSPSRQPESTEPVELFLFEQYLQGGNPFEMQIDNKEEETEDVLASNGYESDELEKSVYQDYDSDSDVPEELKQDYVDEQTGDAPVKSVSRETLRSQKRSDYNLNRANAPILTNTTLNVIRLVGKYMQMMNILKPIAFDVIHCVSQLFDYYLYAVYTFFGRNDMYESSGLGLISSRLRTTLSRIQESLIDNAGPHASPEERKEKVPSPHLSQLVVLTASDTLYGLAERVVATESLVFLAEQFEFLQPHLDTMMPSAKKPFLQQFYSQTVSTASELRKPIYWIVAAKAIDYEQMLLLMAGVKWDIKEIMSQHNVYVDVLLKEFEKFNQRLGDVSKIVRIPLPVSNVLWEHCIRLANRTLVEGYANVKKCSNEGRALMQLDFQQFLMKLEKLTDLRPIPDKEFVETYIKAYYLTENDMEQFIKNHREYSMKQLTNLVNVCLGSHINKKARQKLLTAIDDIDRPKR
;
A
#
# COMPACT_ATOMS: atom_id res chain seq x y z
N PHE A 1 -45.30 19.04 14.10
CA PHE A 1 -45.12 18.51 12.73
C PHE A 1 -45.07 19.63 11.70
N GLN A 2 -45.97 20.63 11.81
CA GLN A 2 -45.97 21.84 10.95
C GLN A 2 -44.72 22.68 11.15
N ASP A 3 -44.26 22.88 12.38
CA ASP A 3 -43.09 23.70 12.69
C ASP A 3 -41.79 23.03 12.18
N VAL A 4 -41.74 21.68 12.17
CA VAL A 4 -40.60 20.94 11.63
C VAL A 4 -40.57 20.97 10.10
N MET A 5 -41.74 20.94 9.46
CA MET A 5 -41.86 21.08 8.00
C MET A 5 -41.51 22.49 7.55
N GLN A 6 -41.85 23.49 8.35
CA GLN A 6 -41.52 24.89 8.05
C GLN A 6 -40.01 25.15 8.21
N LEU A 7 -39.36 24.55 9.21
CA LEU A 7 -37.90 24.61 9.40
C LEU A 7 -37.14 23.87 8.29
N LEU A 8 -37.72 22.76 7.80
CA LEU A 8 -37.19 22.02 6.65
C LEU A 8 -37.36 22.80 5.34
N GLU A 9 -38.42 23.58 5.17
CA GLU A 9 -38.68 24.45 4.04
C GLU A 9 -37.72 25.65 4.06
N GLU A 10 -37.52 26.28 5.22
CA GLU A 10 -36.54 27.38 5.39
C GLU A 10 -35.10 26.94 5.18
N LEU A 11 -34.74 25.69 5.61
CA LEU A 11 -33.41 25.08 5.30
C LEU A 11 -33.28 24.72 3.84
N ARG A 12 -34.39 24.47 3.13
CA ARG A 12 -34.40 24.19 1.71
C ARG A 12 -34.21 25.45 0.88
N GLU A 13 -34.84 26.57 1.33
CA GLU A 13 -34.68 27.88 0.67
C GLU A 13 -33.29 28.51 0.87
N LEU A 14 -32.59 28.21 1.98
CA LEU A 14 -31.18 28.59 2.19
C LEU A 14 -30.22 27.79 1.29
N ARG A 15 -30.70 26.71 0.65
CA ARG A 15 -29.91 25.84 -0.22
C ARG A 15 -29.87 26.31 -1.69
N GLU A 16 -30.71 27.29 -2.08
CA GLU A 16 -30.80 27.77 -3.46
C GLU A 16 -29.95 29.02 -3.67
N GLN A 17 -28.64 28.96 -3.46
CA GLN A 17 -27.73 29.73 -4.29
C GLN A 17 -27.40 28.89 -5.53
N PRO A 18 -27.60 29.41 -6.73
CA PRO A 18 -27.36 28.66 -7.96
C PRO A 18 -25.86 28.57 -8.20
N THR A 19 -25.20 27.63 -7.55
CA THR A 19 -23.93 27.08 -8.05
C THR A 19 -24.30 26.13 -9.18
N ASP A 20 -23.76 26.39 -10.34
CA ASP A 20 -23.97 25.51 -11.50
C ASP A 20 -23.32 24.14 -11.22
N PRO A 21 -24.11 23.09 -10.92
CA PRO A 21 -23.53 21.79 -10.53
C PRO A 21 -22.73 21.15 -11.68
N GLN A 22 -22.99 21.56 -12.93
CA GLN A 22 -22.21 21.09 -14.07
C GLN A 22 -20.81 21.69 -14.09
N ALA A 23 -20.67 22.95 -13.78
CA ALA A 23 -19.36 23.60 -13.72
C ALA A 23 -18.50 23.09 -12.55
N GLU A 24 -19.10 22.76 -11.42
CA GLU A 24 -18.38 22.13 -10.29
C GLU A 24 -17.97 20.69 -10.64
N GLN A 25 -18.82 19.93 -11.30
CA GLN A 25 -18.51 18.57 -11.73
C GLN A 25 -17.39 18.56 -12.78
N GLU A 26 -17.39 19.48 -13.75
CA GLU A 26 -16.31 19.62 -14.73
C GLU A 26 -14.97 19.96 -14.05
N ILE A 27 -14.98 20.76 -12.99
CA ILE A 27 -13.78 21.08 -12.21
C ILE A 27 -13.30 19.83 -11.47
N ILE A 28 -14.19 19.05 -10.85
CA ILE A 28 -13.85 17.81 -10.14
C ILE A 28 -13.32 16.76 -11.11
N ASP A 29 -13.96 16.59 -12.26
CA ASP A 29 -13.53 15.64 -13.31
C ASP A 29 -12.18 16.03 -13.94
N SER A 30 -11.78 17.31 -13.81
CA SER A 30 -10.47 17.79 -14.24
C SER A 30 -9.34 17.44 -13.27
N ILE A 31 -9.67 16.93 -12.07
CA ILE A 31 -8.69 16.56 -11.06
C ILE A 31 -8.11 15.19 -11.40
N GLU A 32 -6.82 15.11 -11.45
CA GLU A 32 -6.13 13.85 -11.74
C GLU A 32 -6.35 12.82 -10.64
N GLU A 33 -6.54 11.58 -11.03
CA GLU A 33 -6.84 10.46 -10.13
C GLU A 33 -5.76 10.22 -9.06
N VAL A 34 -4.54 10.68 -9.32
CA VAL A 34 -3.40 10.57 -8.42
C VAL A 34 -3.66 11.26 -7.07
N TYR A 35 -4.47 12.33 -7.02
CA TYR A 35 -4.85 13.02 -5.79
C TYR A 35 -5.69 12.16 -4.82
N PHE A 36 -6.32 11.12 -5.33
CA PHE A 36 -7.21 10.24 -4.57
C PHE A 36 -6.58 8.85 -4.34
N SER A 37 -5.32 8.68 -4.71
CA SER A 37 -4.66 7.38 -4.75
C SER A 37 -4.25 6.83 -3.37
N SER A 38 -3.96 7.69 -2.40
CA SER A 38 -3.70 7.27 -1.01
C SER A 38 -3.81 8.44 -0.04
N ASP A 39 -4.11 8.16 1.22
CA ASP A 39 -4.16 9.17 2.31
C ASP A 39 -2.79 9.83 2.59
N SER A 40 -1.73 9.28 2.02
CA SER A 40 -0.34 9.71 2.18
C SER A 40 0.23 10.44 0.98
N PHE A 41 -0.58 10.64 -0.05
CA PHE A 41 -0.15 11.33 -1.24
C PHE A 41 0.18 12.80 -0.91
N ASP A 42 1.44 13.16 -1.11
CA ASP A 42 1.87 14.56 -0.95
C ASP A 42 1.51 15.37 -2.19
N MET A 43 0.35 16.04 -2.12
CA MET A 43 -0.14 16.90 -3.19
C MET A 43 0.83 18.03 -3.53
N VAL A 44 1.55 18.53 -2.54
CA VAL A 44 2.47 19.66 -2.72
C VAL A 44 3.68 19.24 -3.53
N GLN A 45 4.25 18.09 -3.19
CA GLN A 45 5.36 17.51 -3.91
C GLN A 45 4.97 17.22 -5.36
N TYR A 46 3.85 16.58 -5.58
CA TYR A 46 3.36 16.21 -6.90
C TYR A 46 3.14 17.43 -7.80
N GLU A 47 2.54 18.48 -7.27
CA GLU A 47 2.31 19.72 -8.04
C GLU A 47 3.58 20.50 -8.31
N LEU A 48 4.54 20.48 -7.39
CA LEU A 48 5.83 21.12 -7.59
C LEU A 48 6.66 20.41 -8.66
N GLU A 49 6.55 19.09 -8.77
CA GLU A 49 7.24 18.32 -9.81
C GLU A 49 6.68 18.53 -11.22
N LYS A 50 5.43 18.96 -11.33
CA LYS A 50 4.78 19.29 -12.61
C LYS A 50 5.13 20.69 -13.14
N LEU A 51 5.61 21.56 -12.29
CA LEU A 51 5.91 22.92 -12.71
C LEU A 51 7.13 22.95 -13.64
N PRO A 52 7.01 23.48 -14.87
CA PRO A 52 8.15 23.67 -15.76
C PRO A 52 9.16 24.66 -15.14
N LEU A 53 10.42 24.43 -15.39
CA LEU A 53 11.51 25.23 -14.84
C LEU A 53 11.54 26.70 -15.28
N ASP A 54 10.76 27.06 -16.32
CA ASP A 54 10.76 28.38 -16.96
C ASP A 54 9.45 29.15 -16.80
N LEU A 55 8.62 28.83 -15.80
CA LEU A 55 7.33 29.50 -15.59
C LEU A 55 7.51 30.95 -15.16
N ASN A 56 6.78 31.83 -15.83
CA ASN A 56 6.68 33.22 -15.40
C ASN A 56 5.67 33.37 -14.22
N LEU A 57 5.74 34.51 -13.54
CA LEU A 57 4.94 34.74 -12.33
C LEU A 57 3.41 34.69 -12.58
N LEU A 58 2.96 35.12 -13.75
CA LEU A 58 1.54 35.12 -14.13
C LEU A 58 1.01 33.71 -14.36
N GLU A 59 1.77 32.87 -15.04
CA GLU A 59 1.41 31.46 -15.26
C GLU A 59 1.39 30.66 -13.94
N LEU A 60 2.27 30.98 -13.00
CA LEU A 60 2.28 30.40 -11.66
C LEU A 60 1.03 30.82 -10.86
N GLU A 61 0.59 32.06 -10.98
CA GLU A 61 -0.64 32.54 -10.35
C GLU A 61 -1.88 31.89 -10.95
N GLU A 62 -1.95 31.73 -12.26
CA GLU A 62 -3.03 31.00 -12.95
C GLU A 62 -3.08 29.53 -12.50
N TYR A 63 -1.92 28.90 -12.40
CA TYR A 63 -1.82 27.52 -11.93
C TYR A 63 -2.26 27.36 -10.47
N ARG A 64 -1.81 28.26 -9.60
CA ARG A 64 -2.25 28.33 -8.20
C ARG A 64 -3.77 28.52 -8.09
N ASP A 65 -4.35 29.41 -8.91
CA ASP A 65 -5.77 29.69 -8.87
C ASP A 65 -6.62 28.55 -9.47
N LYS A 66 -6.03 27.77 -10.39
CA LYS A 66 -6.62 26.52 -10.86
C LYS A 66 -6.68 25.49 -9.73
N LEU A 67 -5.58 25.25 -9.01
CA LEU A 67 -5.53 24.32 -7.88
C LEU A 67 -6.47 24.75 -6.74
N LYS A 68 -6.57 26.04 -6.44
CA LYS A 68 -7.52 26.56 -5.45
C LYS A 68 -8.98 26.30 -5.84
N ARG A 69 -9.33 26.44 -7.13
CA ARG A 69 -10.68 26.14 -7.60
C ARG A 69 -10.99 24.65 -7.50
N GLN A 70 -10.04 23.78 -7.84
CA GLN A 70 -10.19 22.33 -7.67
C GLN A 70 -10.36 21.93 -6.20
N GLN A 71 -9.54 22.50 -5.30
CA GLN A 71 -9.65 22.28 -3.86
C GLN A 71 -11.01 22.75 -3.31
N ALA A 72 -11.48 23.91 -3.76
CA ALA A 72 -12.78 24.44 -3.35
C ALA A 72 -13.92 23.55 -3.81
N ALA A 73 -13.89 23.07 -5.06
CA ALA A 73 -14.89 22.16 -5.60
C ALA A 73 -14.95 20.82 -4.86
N VAL A 74 -13.80 20.21 -4.55
CA VAL A 74 -13.74 18.98 -3.74
C VAL A 74 -14.28 19.23 -2.33
N SER A 75 -13.95 20.38 -1.74
CA SER A 75 -14.43 20.74 -0.39
C SER A 75 -15.94 20.98 -0.35
N THR A 76 -16.53 21.57 -1.42
CA THR A 76 -17.99 21.73 -1.54
C THR A 76 -18.68 20.39 -1.69
N THR A 77 -18.19 19.54 -2.59
CA THR A 77 -18.74 18.18 -2.77
C THR A 77 -18.64 17.34 -1.51
N PHE A 78 -17.50 17.40 -0.82
CA PHE A 78 -17.34 16.70 0.47
C PHE A 78 -18.30 17.22 1.53
N ARG A 79 -18.52 18.55 1.57
CA ARG A 79 -19.47 19.17 2.49
C ARG A 79 -20.91 18.74 2.18
N GLU A 80 -21.28 18.68 0.89
CA GLU A 80 -22.60 18.22 0.48
C GLU A 80 -22.84 16.75 0.85
N GLU A 81 -21.88 15.88 0.66
CA GLU A 81 -21.98 14.47 1.10
C GLU A 81 -22.03 14.36 2.64
N LEU A 82 -21.26 15.19 3.34
CA LEU A 82 -21.36 15.28 4.81
C LEU A 82 -22.73 15.78 5.27
N GLU A 83 -23.29 16.77 4.55
CA GLU A 83 -24.66 17.25 4.83
C GLU A 83 -25.72 16.18 4.57
N ARG A 84 -25.53 15.33 3.53
CA ARG A 84 -26.40 14.16 3.29
C ARG A 84 -26.34 13.17 4.45
N VAL A 85 -25.13 12.89 4.94
CA VAL A 85 -24.94 11.98 6.09
C VAL A 85 -25.53 12.58 7.35
N THR A 86 -25.31 13.89 7.60
CA THR A 86 -25.92 14.58 8.75
C THR A 86 -27.44 14.68 8.64
N SER A 87 -27.96 14.87 7.42
CA SER A 87 -29.40 14.84 7.16
C SER A 87 -29.98 13.45 7.43
N LEU A 88 -29.30 12.38 6.98
CA LEU A 88 -29.68 10.99 7.28
C LEU A 88 -29.64 10.70 8.78
N GLN A 89 -28.59 11.17 9.47
CA GLN A 89 -28.50 11.04 10.93
C GLN A 89 -29.64 11.78 11.64
N THR A 90 -29.97 12.99 11.16
CA THR A 90 -31.05 13.79 11.70
C THR A 90 -32.38 13.10 11.47
N ASN A 91 -32.59 12.55 10.27
CA ASN A 91 -33.81 11.80 9.94
C ASN A 91 -33.96 10.53 10.79
N LEU A 92 -32.84 9.82 11.05
CA LEU A 92 -32.84 8.67 11.96
C LEU A 92 -33.12 9.07 13.40
N GLN A 93 -32.57 10.20 13.87
CA GLN A 93 -32.88 10.75 15.19
C GLN A 93 -34.34 11.14 15.27
N LEU A 94 -34.86 11.79 14.22
CA LEU A 94 -36.27 12.15 14.14
C LEU A 94 -37.17 10.91 14.15
N ALA A 95 -36.82 9.90 13.37
CA ALA A 95 -37.53 8.61 13.38
C ALA A 95 -37.49 7.94 14.76
N ALA A 96 -36.35 8.00 15.45
CA ALA A 96 -36.24 7.49 16.83
C ALA A 96 -37.12 8.26 17.81
N VAL A 97 -37.19 9.59 17.65
CA VAL A 97 -38.10 10.43 18.49
C VAL A 97 -39.55 10.12 18.18
N ILE A 98 -39.91 9.98 16.90
CA ILE A 98 -41.29 9.60 16.49
C ILE A 98 -41.62 8.22 17.04
N CYS A 99 -40.74 7.24 16.91
CA CYS A 99 -40.92 5.92 17.49
C CYS A 99 -41.06 5.97 19.02
N THR A 100 -40.28 6.81 19.70
CA THR A 100 -40.37 6.97 21.16
C THR A 100 -41.68 7.61 21.57
N ASN A 101 -42.12 8.62 20.82
CA ASN A 101 -43.40 9.28 21.07
C ASN A 101 -44.57 8.31 20.78
N ALA A 102 -44.49 7.55 19.69
CA ALA A 102 -45.49 6.54 19.39
C ALA A 102 -45.58 5.46 20.50
N ARG A 103 -44.41 5.01 21.01
CA ARG A 103 -44.35 4.08 22.13
C ARG A 103 -44.98 4.66 23.41
N ARG A 104 -44.72 5.96 23.65
CA ARG A 104 -45.31 6.63 24.80
C ARG A 104 -46.81 6.75 24.68
N GLN A 105 -47.32 7.12 23.48
CA GLN A 105 -48.80 7.18 23.25
C GLN A 105 -49.46 5.80 23.33
N LEU A 106 -48.80 4.78 22.78
CA LEU A 106 -49.26 3.39 22.89
C LEU A 106 -49.29 2.89 24.35
N ARG A 107 -48.28 3.29 25.15
CA ARG A 107 -48.26 2.95 26.58
C ARG A 107 -49.39 3.61 27.33
N SER A 108 -49.62 4.93 27.10
CA SER A 108 -50.71 5.67 27.69
C SER A 108 -52.09 5.11 27.27
N ALA A 109 -52.22 4.75 25.98
CA ALA A 109 -53.42 4.09 25.50
C ALA A 109 -53.61 2.70 26.14
N LYS A 110 -52.51 1.93 26.34
CA LYS A 110 -52.55 0.64 27.03
C LYS A 110 -53.02 0.78 28.50
N GLU A 111 -52.47 1.75 29.21
CA GLU A 111 -52.86 2.01 30.61
C GLU A 111 -54.33 2.39 30.74
N GLY A 112 -54.81 3.34 29.91
CA GLY A 112 -56.22 3.72 29.86
C GLY A 112 -57.13 2.56 29.44
N PHE A 113 -56.64 1.68 28.52
CA PHE A 113 -57.42 0.49 28.13
C PHE A 113 -57.47 -0.58 29.24
N THR A 114 -56.38 -0.69 30.03
CA THR A 114 -56.32 -1.64 31.15
C THR A 114 -57.28 -1.21 32.26
N GLU A 115 -57.30 0.07 32.51
CA GLU A 115 -58.22 0.65 33.54
C GLU A 115 -59.68 0.54 33.12
N ALA A 116 -60.01 0.79 31.88
CA ALA A 116 -61.30 0.60 31.28
C ALA A 116 -61.75 -0.88 31.30
N SER A 117 -60.82 -1.79 31.05
CA SER A 117 -61.11 -3.21 31.03
C SER A 117 -61.30 -3.82 32.42
N LEU A 118 -60.59 -3.30 33.43
CA LEU A 118 -60.82 -3.70 34.82
C LEU A 118 -62.22 -3.24 35.30
N GLY A 119 -62.68 -2.05 34.88
CA GLY A 119 -64.04 -1.58 35.11
C GLY A 119 -65.11 -2.42 34.44
N LEU A 120 -64.77 -2.90 33.20
CA LEU A 120 -65.65 -3.83 32.47
C LEU A 120 -65.75 -5.23 33.17
N LEU A 121 -64.59 -5.73 33.68
CA LEU A 121 -64.59 -7.00 34.46
C LEU A 121 -65.39 -6.96 35.76
N ALA A 122 -65.32 -5.86 36.47
CA ALA A 122 -66.09 -5.65 37.66
C ALA A 122 -67.64 -5.61 37.39
N ASN A 123 -67.98 -4.98 36.24
CA ASN A 123 -69.37 -4.97 35.78
C ASN A 123 -69.86 -6.30 35.22
N GLN A 124 -68.95 -7.08 34.63
CA GLN A 124 -69.26 -8.37 34.06
C GLN A 124 -69.55 -9.41 35.13
N ARG A 125 -68.87 -9.39 36.31
CA ARG A 125 -69.16 -10.25 37.46
C ARG A 125 -70.60 -9.97 38.04
N ARG A 126 -71.00 -8.76 37.96
CA ARG A 126 -72.32 -8.38 38.47
C ARG A 126 -73.50 -8.81 37.57
N ARG A 127 -73.27 -8.97 36.31
CA ARG A 127 -74.23 -9.35 35.27
C ARG A 127 -74.30 -10.85 35.04
N GLN A 128 -73.36 -11.66 35.55
CA GLN A 128 -73.35 -13.10 35.32
C GLN A 128 -74.54 -13.87 35.87
N LEU A 129 -75.19 -13.42 36.93
CA LEU A 129 -76.34 -14.04 37.59
C LEU A 129 -77.69 -13.77 36.91
N LEU A 130 -77.83 -12.64 36.19
CA LEU A 130 -79.09 -12.26 35.50
C LEU A 130 -79.12 -12.66 33.99
N THR A 131 -78.08 -13.27 33.49
CA THR A 131 -77.94 -13.49 32.06
C THR A 131 -77.96 -14.93 31.59
N GLY A 132 -78.44 -15.90 32.42
CA GLY A 132 -78.57 -17.27 31.91
C GLY A 132 -79.52 -17.41 30.72
N LEU A 133 -80.57 -16.65 30.67
CA LEU A 133 -81.51 -16.63 29.56
C LEU A 133 -81.22 -15.59 28.49
N LEU A 134 -80.72 -14.42 28.90
CA LEU A 134 -80.21 -13.37 27.99
C LEU A 134 -78.89 -13.73 27.37
N LYS A 135 -78.15 -14.68 27.99
CA LYS A 135 -76.78 -15.09 27.54
C LYS A 135 -76.82 -15.78 26.18
N SER A 136 -77.83 -16.69 25.98
CA SER A 136 -78.04 -17.41 24.75
C SER A 136 -78.42 -16.46 23.58
N LEU A 137 -79.39 -15.57 23.79
CA LEU A 137 -79.82 -14.60 22.78
C LEU A 137 -78.81 -13.48 22.52
N ARG A 138 -78.16 -13.04 23.59
CA ARG A 138 -77.04 -12.08 23.41
C ARG A 138 -75.78 -12.71 22.78
N THR A 139 -75.45 -14.00 23.10
CA THR A 139 -74.37 -14.69 22.46
C THR A 139 -74.61 -14.84 20.96
N ILE A 140 -75.86 -15.21 20.56
CA ILE A 140 -76.11 -15.25 19.08
C ILE A 140 -76.06 -13.88 18.44
N LYS A 141 -76.57 -12.83 19.16
CA LYS A 141 -76.50 -11.45 18.63
C LYS A 141 -75.05 -10.85 18.63
N THR A 142 -74.24 -11.21 19.67
CA THR A 142 -72.82 -10.86 19.70
C THR A 142 -72.03 -11.66 18.66
N LEU A 143 -72.37 -12.92 18.46
CA LEU A 143 -71.71 -13.72 17.37
C LEU A 143 -71.98 -13.11 15.97
N GLN A 144 -73.19 -12.53 15.74
CA GLN A 144 -73.46 -11.84 14.48
C GLN A 144 -72.67 -10.51 14.27
N ARG A 145 -72.23 -9.88 15.37
CA ARG A 145 -71.47 -8.61 15.33
C ARG A 145 -70.00 -8.86 15.42
N THR A 146 -69.54 -10.08 15.66
CA THR A 146 -68.10 -10.40 15.73
C THR A 146 -67.37 -10.24 14.39
N ASP A 147 -68.10 -10.38 13.27
CA ASP A 147 -67.52 -10.15 11.94
C ASP A 147 -66.96 -8.73 11.78
N VAL A 148 -67.73 -7.71 12.21
CA VAL A 148 -67.26 -6.31 12.14
C VAL A 148 -66.10 -6.05 13.11
N ARG A 149 -66.19 -6.62 14.31
CA ARG A 149 -65.14 -6.41 15.30
C ARG A 149 -63.84 -7.14 14.96
N LEU A 150 -63.94 -8.28 14.33
CA LEU A 150 -62.77 -9.00 13.76
C LEU A 150 -62.11 -8.21 12.70
N SER A 151 -62.87 -7.58 11.79
CA SER A 151 -62.33 -6.71 10.77
C SER A 151 -61.61 -5.50 11.38
N GLU A 152 -62.20 -4.87 12.40
CA GLU A 152 -61.57 -3.76 13.12
C GLU A 152 -60.25 -4.16 13.80
N MET A 153 -60.23 -5.32 14.49
CA MET A 153 -59.05 -5.83 15.17
C MET A 153 -57.94 -6.22 14.17
N LEU A 154 -58.30 -6.70 12.98
CA LEU A 154 -57.32 -7.00 11.90
C LEU A 154 -56.75 -5.74 11.27
N GLU A 155 -57.55 -4.68 11.14
CA GLU A 155 -57.05 -3.37 10.70
C GLU A 155 -56.10 -2.73 11.72
N GLU A 156 -56.33 -3.02 13.04
CA GLU A 156 -55.43 -2.56 14.13
C GLU A 156 -54.18 -3.46 14.34
N GLU A 157 -54.00 -4.49 13.52
CA GLU A 157 -52.94 -5.52 13.64
C GLU A 157 -52.94 -6.22 15.05
N ASP A 158 -54.09 -6.35 15.72
CA ASP A 158 -54.22 -7.13 16.96
C ASP A 158 -54.59 -8.57 16.66
N TYR A 159 -53.64 -9.32 16.11
CA TYR A 159 -53.80 -10.73 15.75
C TYR A 159 -54.12 -11.64 16.96
N PRO A 160 -53.47 -11.50 18.14
CA PRO A 160 -53.78 -12.34 19.28
C PRO A 160 -55.21 -12.16 19.75
N GLY A 161 -55.66 -10.91 19.80
CA GLY A 161 -57.06 -10.62 20.20
C GLY A 161 -58.06 -11.17 19.20
N ALA A 162 -57.78 -11.03 17.89
CA ALA A 162 -58.62 -11.58 16.81
C ALA A 162 -58.71 -13.11 16.88
N ILE A 163 -57.61 -13.81 17.06
CA ILE A 163 -57.58 -15.27 17.20
C ILE A 163 -58.31 -15.74 18.45
N GLN A 164 -58.05 -15.08 19.57
CA GLN A 164 -58.74 -15.40 20.83
C GLN A 164 -60.26 -15.24 20.68
N LEU A 165 -60.65 -14.14 20.06
CA LEU A 165 -62.05 -13.89 19.77
C LEU A 165 -62.65 -14.94 18.81
N CYS A 166 -61.95 -15.33 17.76
CA CYS A 166 -62.36 -16.40 16.85
C CYS A 166 -62.51 -17.73 17.57
N LEU A 167 -61.51 -18.12 18.40
CA LEU A 167 -61.55 -19.38 19.14
C LEU A 167 -62.66 -19.41 20.17
N GLU A 168 -62.89 -18.28 20.87
CA GLU A 168 -64.03 -18.13 21.79
C GLU A 168 -65.35 -18.18 21.07
N CYS A 169 -65.47 -17.54 19.90
CA CYS A 169 -66.66 -17.63 19.05
C CYS A 169 -66.88 -19.04 18.50
N GLN A 170 -65.86 -19.78 18.10
CA GLN A 170 -65.96 -21.14 17.67
C GLN A 170 -66.42 -22.09 18.81
N LYS A 171 -65.89 -21.92 20.03
CA LYS A 171 -66.37 -22.63 21.25
C LYS A 171 -67.82 -22.30 21.53
N ALA A 172 -68.19 -21.02 21.46
CA ALA A 172 -69.59 -20.63 21.67
C ALA A 172 -70.50 -21.17 20.54
N ALA A 173 -70.04 -21.08 19.29
CA ALA A 173 -70.76 -21.63 18.13
C ALA A 173 -70.95 -23.17 18.22
N SER A 174 -69.96 -23.87 18.77
CA SER A 174 -70.09 -25.33 18.96
C SER A 174 -71.25 -25.75 19.90
N THR A 175 -71.63 -24.93 20.87
CA THR A 175 -72.74 -25.15 21.74
C THR A 175 -74.10 -24.93 21.07
N PHE A 176 -74.10 -24.17 19.92
CA PHE A 176 -75.38 -23.83 19.22
C PHE A 176 -75.38 -24.37 17.78
N LYS A 177 -74.74 -25.57 17.53
CA LYS A 177 -74.58 -26.19 16.21
C LYS A 177 -75.87 -26.43 15.43
N HIS A 178 -77.02 -26.41 16.12
CA HIS A 178 -78.32 -26.76 15.55
C HIS A 178 -78.95 -25.60 14.74
N TYR A 179 -78.36 -24.42 14.76
CA TYR A 179 -78.87 -23.27 13.99
C TYR A 179 -78.08 -23.05 12.72
N ASN A 180 -78.73 -22.99 11.54
CA ASN A 180 -78.10 -22.79 10.23
C ASN A 180 -77.20 -21.52 10.17
N CYS A 181 -77.67 -20.41 10.78
CA CYS A 181 -76.88 -19.19 10.84
C CYS A 181 -75.57 -19.34 11.63
N ILE A 182 -75.52 -20.23 12.59
CA ILE A 182 -74.30 -20.56 13.36
C ILE A 182 -73.36 -21.46 12.59
N SER A 183 -73.90 -22.38 11.77
CA SER A 183 -73.09 -23.21 10.87
C SER A 183 -72.38 -22.33 9.79
N GLU A 184 -73.10 -21.39 9.16
CA GLU A 184 -72.53 -20.45 8.24
C GLU A 184 -71.51 -19.51 8.89
N LEU A 185 -71.77 -19.02 10.08
CA LEU A 185 -70.84 -18.25 10.86
C LEU A 185 -69.55 -19.01 11.23
N ASN A 186 -69.67 -20.26 11.57
CA ASN A 186 -68.57 -21.11 11.91
C ASN A 186 -67.64 -21.38 10.66
N SER A 187 -68.25 -21.53 9.48
CA SER A 187 -67.52 -21.61 8.22
C SER A 187 -66.78 -20.29 7.96
N LYS A 188 -67.43 -19.14 8.09
CA LYS A 188 -66.78 -17.85 7.92
C LYS A 188 -65.67 -17.60 8.94
N LEU A 189 -65.84 -18.02 10.20
CA LEU A 189 -64.80 -17.91 11.20
C LEU A 189 -63.59 -18.78 10.88
N GLN A 190 -63.79 -19.96 10.23
CA GLN A 190 -62.74 -20.79 9.76
C GLN A 190 -61.97 -20.12 8.60
N ASP A 191 -62.70 -19.58 7.61
CA ASP A 191 -62.13 -18.83 6.50
C ASP A 191 -61.35 -17.62 7.00
N THR A 192 -61.86 -16.92 8.03
CA THR A 192 -61.16 -15.79 8.64
C THR A 192 -59.88 -16.19 9.37
N LEU A 193 -59.89 -17.36 10.07
CA LEU A 193 -58.66 -17.88 10.67
C LEU A 193 -57.59 -18.18 9.61
N GLU A 194 -57.96 -18.75 8.46
CA GLU A 194 -57.05 -18.98 7.36
C GLU A 194 -56.49 -17.65 6.81
N GLN A 195 -57.33 -16.63 6.66
CA GLN A 195 -56.89 -15.29 6.29
C GLN A 195 -55.96 -14.65 7.33
N ILE A 196 -56.23 -14.85 8.62
CA ILE A 196 -55.33 -14.38 9.71
C ILE A 196 -53.99 -15.11 9.62
N GLU A 197 -53.96 -16.42 9.32
CA GLU A 197 -52.70 -17.14 9.12
C GLU A 197 -51.86 -16.56 7.96
N GLU A 198 -52.51 -16.22 6.83
CA GLU A 198 -51.83 -15.56 5.71
C GLU A 198 -51.31 -14.18 6.11
N GLN A 199 -52.09 -13.38 6.86
CA GLN A 199 -51.66 -12.08 7.36
C GLN A 199 -50.53 -12.19 8.38
N LEU A 200 -50.54 -13.20 9.23
CA LEU A 200 -49.49 -13.52 10.19
C LEU A 200 -48.20 -13.90 9.46
N ASP A 201 -48.28 -14.64 8.38
CA ASP A 201 -47.13 -14.95 7.56
C ASP A 201 -46.48 -13.71 6.95
N VAL A 202 -47.32 -12.80 6.44
CA VAL A 202 -46.85 -11.49 5.95
C VAL A 202 -46.26 -10.65 7.07
N ALA A 203 -46.91 -10.62 8.28
CA ALA A 203 -46.44 -9.90 9.45
C ALA A 203 -45.09 -10.47 9.93
N LEU A 204 -44.92 -11.79 9.92
CA LEU A 204 -43.67 -12.46 10.23
C LEU A 204 -42.58 -12.09 9.22
N SER A 205 -42.90 -11.95 7.94
CA SER A 205 -41.94 -11.54 6.90
C SER A 205 -41.47 -10.10 7.09
N LYS A 206 -42.29 -9.19 7.62
CA LYS A 206 -41.88 -7.80 7.92
C LYS A 206 -40.77 -7.74 8.97
N THR A 207 -40.80 -8.63 9.98
CA THR A 207 -39.82 -8.67 11.08
C THR A 207 -38.42 -9.04 10.58
N CYS A 208 -38.30 -9.69 9.41
CA CYS A 208 -37.01 -10.09 8.88
C CYS A 208 -36.15 -8.90 8.38
N LYS A 209 -36.77 -7.76 8.08
CA LYS A 209 -36.07 -6.55 7.65
C LYS A 209 -35.79 -5.58 8.77
N HIS A 210 -36.82 -5.35 9.61
CA HIS A 210 -36.75 -4.45 10.75
C HIS A 210 -37.43 -5.15 11.93
N PHE A 211 -36.63 -5.55 12.90
CA PHE A 211 -37.14 -6.21 14.08
C PHE A 211 -37.77 -5.18 15.03
N ASP A 212 -39.06 -5.37 15.33
CA ASP A 212 -39.77 -4.66 16.38
C ASP A 212 -40.27 -5.66 17.43
N VAL A 213 -39.78 -5.48 18.66
CA VAL A 213 -40.10 -6.35 19.80
C VAL A 213 -41.59 -6.46 20.02
N SER A 214 -42.31 -5.33 19.94
CA SER A 214 -43.76 -5.28 20.22
C SER A 214 -44.54 -6.03 19.13
N HIS A 215 -44.22 -5.82 17.90
CA HIS A 215 -44.79 -6.49 16.74
C HIS A 215 -44.50 -8.00 16.76
N TYR A 216 -43.23 -8.36 16.97
CA TYR A 216 -42.83 -9.77 17.04
C TYR A 216 -43.46 -10.51 18.17
N THR A 217 -43.61 -9.90 19.37
CA THR A 217 -44.28 -10.47 20.52
C THR A 217 -45.76 -10.77 20.21
N LYS A 218 -46.48 -9.85 19.55
CA LYS A 218 -47.84 -10.08 19.11
C LYS A 218 -47.98 -11.26 18.15
N VAL A 219 -47.07 -11.32 17.13
CA VAL A 219 -47.08 -12.38 16.15
C VAL A 219 -46.80 -13.74 16.79
N GLN A 220 -45.78 -13.84 17.67
CA GLN A 220 -45.47 -15.08 18.38
C GLN A 220 -46.58 -15.53 19.34
N LEU A 221 -47.21 -14.59 20.02
CA LEU A 221 -48.39 -14.87 20.86
C LEU A 221 -49.55 -15.41 20.01
N ALA A 222 -49.77 -14.86 18.84
CA ALA A 222 -50.78 -15.34 17.90
C ALA A 222 -50.51 -16.78 17.43
N TYR A 223 -49.28 -17.09 17.05
CA TYR A 223 -48.87 -18.47 16.68
C TYR A 223 -48.96 -19.44 17.87
N LYS A 224 -48.67 -19.00 19.10
CA LYS A 224 -48.83 -19.80 20.32
C LYS A 224 -50.29 -20.12 20.57
N LEU A 225 -51.19 -19.17 20.36
CA LEU A 225 -52.65 -19.38 20.50
C LEU A 225 -53.19 -20.34 19.44
N LEU A 226 -52.62 -20.34 18.21
CA LEU A 226 -52.99 -21.29 17.17
C LEU A 226 -52.36 -22.69 17.36
N GLY A 227 -51.39 -22.83 18.29
CA GLY A 227 -50.62 -24.09 18.47
C GLY A 227 -49.69 -24.42 17.34
N LYS A 228 -49.30 -23.41 16.53
CA LYS A 228 -48.46 -23.55 15.30
C LYS A 228 -47.07 -22.96 15.45
N THR A 229 -46.50 -22.98 16.66
CA THR A 229 -45.20 -22.39 16.94
C THR A 229 -44.08 -23.01 16.12
N GLN A 230 -44.11 -24.33 15.83
CA GLN A 230 -43.10 -24.97 14.99
C GLN A 230 -43.20 -24.50 13.54
N THR A 231 -44.40 -24.34 13.01
CA THR A 231 -44.64 -23.81 11.68
C THR A 231 -44.13 -22.38 11.55
N ALA A 232 -44.34 -21.55 12.57
CA ALA A 232 -43.85 -20.19 12.64
C ALA A 232 -42.30 -20.15 12.51
N MET A 233 -41.60 -21.08 13.17
CA MET A 233 -40.14 -21.17 13.09
C MET A 233 -39.65 -21.62 11.73
N ASP A 234 -40.33 -22.54 11.09
CA ASP A 234 -39.99 -22.99 9.73
C ASP A 234 -40.24 -21.86 8.70
N GLN A 235 -41.36 -21.17 8.82
CA GLN A 235 -41.68 -20.02 7.97
C GLN A 235 -40.71 -18.86 8.22
N LEU A 236 -40.31 -18.57 9.45
CA LEU A 236 -39.34 -17.55 9.81
C LEU A 236 -38.00 -17.77 9.05
N HIS A 237 -37.52 -18.99 9.02
CA HIS A 237 -36.27 -19.30 8.27
C HIS A 237 -36.43 -19.10 6.77
N MET A 238 -37.57 -19.47 6.20
CA MET A 238 -37.87 -19.21 4.79
C MET A 238 -37.91 -17.69 4.49
N HIS A 239 -38.58 -16.95 5.39
CA HIS A 239 -38.68 -15.48 5.26
C HIS A 239 -37.33 -14.78 5.36
N PHE A 240 -36.44 -15.21 6.28
CA PHE A 240 -35.08 -14.68 6.34
C PHE A 240 -34.27 -14.98 5.10
N THR A 241 -34.33 -16.21 4.57
CA THR A 241 -33.68 -16.58 3.31
C THR A 241 -34.21 -15.74 2.15
N GLN A 242 -35.54 -15.55 2.09
CA GLN A 242 -36.18 -14.72 1.06
C GLN A 242 -35.86 -13.23 1.26
N ALA A 243 -35.79 -12.74 2.48
CA ALA A 243 -35.43 -11.37 2.81
C ALA A 243 -34.00 -11.07 2.34
N ILE A 244 -33.05 -11.97 2.60
CA ILE A 244 -31.68 -11.86 2.09
C ILE A 244 -31.71 -11.76 0.56
N HIS A 245 -32.42 -12.67 -0.12
CA HIS A 245 -32.50 -12.69 -1.56
C HIS A 245 -33.11 -11.41 -2.13
N ASN A 246 -34.26 -10.99 -1.60
CA ASN A 246 -34.97 -9.80 -2.07
C ASN A 246 -34.15 -8.52 -1.81
N THR A 247 -33.54 -8.41 -0.65
CA THR A 247 -32.77 -7.23 -0.25
C THR A 247 -31.54 -7.07 -1.17
N VAL A 248 -30.77 -8.13 -1.37
CA VAL A 248 -29.60 -8.07 -2.26
C VAL A 248 -30.00 -7.83 -3.71
N PHE A 249 -31.12 -8.41 -4.15
CA PHE A 249 -31.64 -8.21 -5.49
C PHE A 249 -32.07 -6.75 -5.73
N GLN A 250 -32.81 -6.16 -4.78
CA GLN A 250 -33.28 -4.78 -4.88
C GLN A 250 -32.14 -3.77 -4.86
N VAL A 251 -31.13 -3.96 -4.00
CA VAL A 251 -29.97 -3.09 -3.95
C VAL A 251 -29.22 -3.13 -5.30
N VAL A 252 -28.89 -4.32 -5.80
CA VAL A 252 -28.17 -4.47 -7.05
C VAL A 252 -28.99 -3.96 -8.23
N LEU A 253 -30.29 -4.26 -8.29
CA LEU A 253 -31.19 -3.76 -9.34
C LEU A 253 -31.22 -2.23 -9.39
N GLY A 254 -31.35 -1.58 -8.23
CA GLY A 254 -31.37 -0.11 -8.15
C GLY A 254 -30.09 0.50 -8.74
N TYR A 255 -28.92 -0.08 -8.45
CA TYR A 255 -27.66 0.39 -9.02
C TYR A 255 -27.53 0.09 -10.52
N VAL A 256 -28.01 -1.08 -10.99
CA VAL A 256 -28.01 -1.41 -12.43
C VAL A 256 -28.95 -0.48 -13.22
N GLU A 257 -30.13 -0.16 -12.70
CA GLU A 257 -31.07 0.79 -13.31
C GLU A 257 -30.48 2.20 -13.36
N LEU A 258 -29.77 2.63 -12.30
CA LEU A 258 -29.03 3.91 -12.29
C LEU A 258 -27.92 3.94 -13.35
N CYS A 259 -27.18 2.85 -13.52
CA CYS A 259 -26.12 2.74 -14.53
C CYS A 259 -26.66 2.73 -15.95
N ALA A 260 -27.81 2.10 -16.17
CA ALA A 260 -28.43 1.99 -17.50
C ALA A 260 -29.17 3.26 -17.95
N GLY A 261 -29.45 4.19 -17.03
CA GLY A 261 -30.15 5.43 -17.31
C GLY A 261 -31.65 5.29 -17.65
N ASN A 262 -32.17 4.07 -17.66
CA ASN A 262 -33.58 3.73 -17.91
C ASN A 262 -34.00 2.54 -17.04
N ALA A 263 -35.17 2.61 -16.45
CA ALA A 263 -35.81 1.47 -15.80
C ALA A 263 -36.28 0.46 -16.89
N ASP A 264 -35.35 -0.36 -17.38
CA ASP A 264 -35.68 -1.37 -18.37
C ASP A 264 -36.22 -2.62 -17.67
N THR A 265 -37.45 -3.00 -17.95
CA THR A 265 -38.14 -4.18 -17.39
C THR A 265 -37.38 -5.50 -17.62
N LYS A 266 -36.34 -5.50 -18.45
CA LYS A 266 -35.48 -6.66 -18.69
C LYS A 266 -34.68 -7.01 -17.46
N PHE A 267 -34.14 -6.02 -16.72
CA PHE A 267 -33.32 -6.26 -15.54
C PHE A 267 -34.09 -6.90 -14.39
N GLN A 268 -35.38 -6.57 -14.25
CA GLN A 268 -36.24 -7.13 -13.21
C GLN A 268 -36.50 -8.66 -13.38
N LYS A 269 -36.33 -9.19 -14.60
CA LYS A 269 -36.49 -10.61 -14.91
C LYS A 269 -35.18 -11.39 -14.91
N MET A 270 -34.04 -10.73 -14.73
CA MET A 270 -32.72 -11.39 -14.72
C MET A 270 -32.46 -12.11 -13.39
N GLN A 271 -31.62 -13.12 -13.44
CA GLN A 271 -31.14 -13.76 -12.21
C GLN A 271 -30.14 -12.84 -11.51
N TYR A 272 -30.06 -12.91 -10.19
CA TYR A 272 -29.15 -12.10 -9.38
C TYR A 272 -27.70 -12.15 -9.87
N LYS A 273 -27.21 -13.34 -10.21
CA LYS A 273 -25.85 -13.55 -10.71
C LYS A 273 -25.57 -12.78 -12.01
N ASP A 274 -26.53 -12.78 -12.92
CA ASP A 274 -26.39 -12.09 -14.21
C ASP A 274 -26.54 -10.58 -14.01
N LEU A 275 -27.40 -10.16 -13.09
CA LEU A 275 -27.58 -8.75 -12.74
C LEU A 275 -26.27 -8.13 -12.19
N CYS A 276 -25.51 -8.87 -11.38
CA CYS A 276 -24.22 -8.43 -10.86
C CYS A 276 -23.17 -8.12 -11.96
N THR A 277 -23.31 -8.70 -13.14
CA THR A 277 -22.39 -8.44 -14.25
C THR A 277 -22.62 -7.10 -14.97
N HIS A 278 -23.72 -6.42 -14.67
CA HIS A 278 -24.09 -5.14 -15.30
C HIS A 278 -23.71 -3.91 -14.47
N ILE A 279 -23.09 -4.10 -13.31
CA ILE A 279 -22.63 -3.01 -12.45
C ILE A 279 -21.36 -2.41 -13.05
N THR A 280 -21.35 -1.09 -13.19
CA THR A 280 -20.17 -0.35 -13.64
C THR A 280 -19.12 -0.25 -12.53
N THR A 281 -17.86 -0.02 -12.92
CA THR A 281 -16.74 0.13 -11.99
C THR A 281 -16.97 1.24 -10.97
N ASP A 282 -17.55 2.36 -11.40
CA ASP A 282 -17.78 3.53 -10.55
C ASP A 282 -18.86 3.29 -9.47
N SER A 283 -19.85 2.46 -9.80
CA SER A 283 -20.96 2.12 -8.90
C SER A 283 -20.66 0.88 -8.03
N TYR A 284 -19.55 0.19 -8.28
CA TYR A 284 -19.25 -1.08 -7.63
C TYR A 284 -19.08 -0.95 -6.11
N ILE A 285 -18.27 -0.01 -5.66
CA ILE A 285 -18.00 0.18 -4.22
C ILE A 285 -19.22 0.69 -3.46
N PRO A 286 -19.93 1.74 -3.95
CA PRO A 286 -21.17 2.18 -3.32
C PRO A 286 -22.20 1.06 -3.21
N CYS A 287 -22.39 0.30 -4.29
CA CYS A 287 -23.31 -0.83 -4.31
C CYS A 287 -22.89 -1.93 -3.32
N LEU A 288 -21.59 -2.28 -3.25
CA LEU A 288 -21.07 -3.26 -2.29
C LEU A 288 -21.32 -2.81 -0.84
N THR A 289 -21.06 -1.55 -0.57
CA THR A 289 -21.24 -0.96 0.76
C THR A 289 -22.71 -0.99 1.18
N ASP A 290 -23.62 -0.56 0.31
CA ASP A 290 -25.05 -0.58 0.58
C ASP A 290 -25.59 -2.01 0.66
N LEU A 291 -25.04 -2.93 -0.11
CA LEU A 291 -25.32 -4.35 -0.02
C LEU A 291 -24.97 -4.90 1.38
N CYS A 292 -23.76 -4.58 1.86
CA CYS A 292 -23.31 -5.00 3.19
C CYS A 292 -24.12 -4.35 4.31
N LYS A 293 -24.51 -3.08 4.16
CA LYS A 293 -25.42 -2.39 5.11
C LYS A 293 -26.76 -3.12 5.21
N ALA A 294 -27.36 -3.40 4.08
CA ALA A 294 -28.66 -4.05 4.04
C ALA A 294 -28.59 -5.50 4.55
N LEU A 295 -27.52 -6.22 4.29
CA LEU A 295 -27.30 -7.55 4.85
C LEU A 295 -27.08 -7.53 6.36
N TRP A 296 -26.36 -6.53 6.86
CA TRP A 296 -26.23 -6.32 8.30
C TRP A 296 -27.57 -6.13 8.99
N GLU A 297 -28.49 -5.32 8.44
CA GLU A 297 -29.81 -5.11 9.00
C GLU A 297 -30.59 -6.43 9.11
N VAL A 298 -30.52 -7.28 8.11
CA VAL A 298 -31.16 -8.61 8.15
C VAL A 298 -30.53 -9.51 9.22
N MET A 299 -29.19 -9.53 9.31
CA MET A 299 -28.47 -10.30 10.34
C MET A 299 -28.78 -9.79 11.75
N LEU A 300 -28.83 -8.47 11.91
CA LEU A 300 -29.21 -7.82 13.17
C LEU A 300 -30.64 -8.20 13.58
N SER A 301 -31.60 -8.19 12.63
CA SER A 301 -32.97 -8.61 12.89
C SER A 301 -33.05 -10.07 13.34
N TYR A 302 -32.21 -10.95 12.77
CA TYR A 302 -32.16 -12.34 13.22
C TYR A 302 -31.53 -12.48 14.62
N HIS A 303 -30.47 -11.73 14.91
CA HIS A 303 -29.86 -11.76 16.24
C HIS A 303 -30.82 -11.27 17.32
N LEU A 304 -31.53 -10.18 17.07
CA LEU A 304 -32.56 -9.65 17.98
C LEU A 304 -33.71 -10.63 18.16
N THR A 305 -34.06 -11.37 17.09
CA THR A 305 -35.07 -12.45 17.20
C THR A 305 -34.58 -13.56 18.13
N MET A 306 -33.33 -13.97 18.04
CA MET A 306 -32.75 -14.98 18.95
C MET A 306 -32.71 -14.48 20.39
N GLN A 307 -32.25 -13.25 20.59
CA GLN A 307 -32.18 -12.62 21.91
C GLN A 307 -33.57 -12.58 22.55
N TRP A 308 -34.60 -12.21 21.78
CA TRP A 308 -35.98 -12.20 22.25
C TRP A 308 -36.42 -13.60 22.74
N HIS A 309 -36.12 -14.67 22.04
CA HIS A 309 -36.42 -16.03 22.44
C HIS A 309 -35.67 -16.45 23.71
N ASP A 310 -34.39 -16.11 23.82
CA ASP A 310 -33.58 -16.43 25.00
C ASP A 310 -34.06 -15.70 26.27
N GLU A 311 -34.50 -14.44 26.15
CA GLU A 311 -35.03 -13.65 27.23
C GLU A 311 -36.39 -14.18 27.71
N HIS A 312 -37.33 -14.48 26.82
CA HIS A 312 -38.65 -14.99 27.14
C HIS A 312 -38.62 -16.40 27.70
N TYR A 313 -37.63 -17.21 27.33
CA TYR A 313 -37.46 -18.52 27.95
C TYR A 313 -36.93 -18.44 29.38
N LYS A 314 -36.12 -17.44 29.72
CA LYS A 314 -35.65 -17.18 31.09
C LYS A 314 -36.80 -16.66 32.00
N GLU A 315 -37.68 -15.83 31.46
CA GLU A 315 -38.86 -15.33 32.20
C GLU A 315 -39.86 -16.44 32.50
N ASP A 316 -40.11 -17.37 31.59
CA ASP A 316 -40.97 -18.54 31.78
C ASP A 316 -40.39 -19.51 32.83
N GLU A 317 -39.08 -19.63 33.00
CA GLU A 317 -38.41 -20.44 34.02
C GLU A 317 -38.46 -19.80 35.42
N ALA A 318 -38.51 -18.47 35.49
CA ALA A 318 -38.51 -17.71 36.74
C ALA A 318 -39.88 -17.64 37.41
N THR A 319 -40.98 -18.05 36.78
CA THR A 319 -42.33 -18.08 37.35
C THR A 319 -42.55 -19.38 38.13
N PRO A 320 -42.58 -19.36 39.50
CA PRO A 320 -42.79 -20.55 40.30
C PRO A 320 -44.25 -20.97 40.21
N GLY A 321 -44.56 -22.02 39.44
CA GLY A 321 -45.92 -22.57 39.43
C GLY A 321 -46.37 -23.27 38.15
N ALA A 322 -45.60 -23.27 37.10
CA ALA A 322 -45.89 -24.04 35.90
C ALA A 322 -45.11 -25.36 35.96
N GLU A 323 -45.70 -26.40 36.49
CA GLU A 323 -45.27 -27.80 36.20
C GLU A 323 -45.30 -27.95 34.68
N GLY A 324 -44.15 -27.81 34.05
CA GLY A 324 -43.99 -27.88 32.60
C GLY A 324 -44.37 -29.28 32.14
N SER A 325 -45.41 -29.38 31.36
CA SER A 325 -45.68 -30.60 30.60
C SER A 325 -44.44 -30.88 29.73
N ASP A 326 -44.04 -32.17 29.63
CA ASP A 326 -42.88 -32.62 28.80
C ASP A 326 -42.96 -32.09 27.37
N GLU A 327 -44.12 -31.79 26.85
CA GLU A 327 -44.39 -31.21 25.53
C GLU A 327 -43.86 -29.79 25.37
N SER A 328 -43.85 -28.98 26.42
CA SER A 328 -43.33 -27.58 26.37
C SER A 328 -41.79 -27.53 26.36
N THR A 329 -41.12 -28.49 27.02
CA THR A 329 -39.67 -28.58 27.05
C THR A 329 -39.11 -29.07 25.73
N VAL A 330 -39.77 -30.00 25.06
CA VAL A 330 -39.44 -30.50 23.72
C VAL A 330 -39.57 -29.39 22.66
N GLY A 331 -40.67 -28.62 22.75
CA GLY A 331 -40.91 -27.46 21.86
C GLY A 331 -39.84 -26.36 21.99
N ARG A 332 -39.41 -26.05 23.20
CA ARG A 332 -38.34 -25.06 23.45
C ARG A 332 -36.98 -25.54 22.91
N SER A 333 -36.66 -26.83 23.16
CA SER A 333 -35.44 -27.41 22.64
C SER A 333 -35.41 -27.42 21.11
N TYR A 334 -36.54 -27.63 20.45
CA TYR A 334 -36.70 -27.56 19.02
C TYR A 334 -36.45 -26.14 18.50
N VAL A 335 -37.10 -25.12 19.07
CA VAL A 335 -36.92 -23.71 18.65
C VAL A 335 -35.47 -23.29 18.80
N LYS A 336 -34.82 -23.57 19.93
CA LYS A 336 -33.42 -23.22 20.17
C LYS A 336 -32.49 -23.86 19.13
N LYS A 337 -32.60 -25.18 18.91
CA LYS A 337 -31.82 -25.87 17.89
C LYS A 337 -32.05 -25.35 16.47
N LYS A 338 -33.30 -24.97 16.18
CA LYS A 338 -33.67 -24.43 14.87
C LYS A 338 -33.03 -23.06 14.63
N LEU A 339 -33.06 -22.20 15.67
CA LEU A 339 -32.43 -20.87 15.61
C LEU A 339 -30.90 -20.97 15.51
N GLU A 340 -30.26 -21.84 16.28
CA GLU A 340 -28.81 -22.10 16.20
C GLU A 340 -28.39 -22.59 14.81
N HIS A 341 -29.16 -23.50 14.23
CA HIS A 341 -28.91 -23.98 12.86
C HIS A 341 -29.17 -22.89 11.82
N GLY A 342 -30.14 -22.03 12.05
CA GLY A 342 -30.49 -20.92 11.20
C GLY A 342 -29.36 -19.87 11.08
N LEU A 343 -28.62 -19.62 12.16
CA LEU A 343 -27.45 -18.74 12.14
C LEU A 343 -26.46 -19.15 11.07
N THR A 344 -26.07 -20.42 11.08
CA THR A 344 -25.11 -20.95 10.13
C THR A 344 -25.63 -20.85 8.70
N ARG A 345 -26.94 -21.18 8.50
CA ARG A 345 -27.54 -21.12 7.17
C ARG A 345 -27.65 -19.69 6.63
N ILE A 346 -28.09 -18.74 7.45
CA ILE A 346 -28.16 -17.31 7.07
C ILE A 346 -26.79 -16.80 6.65
N TRP A 347 -25.77 -17.12 7.45
CA TRP A 347 -24.40 -16.71 7.11
C TRP A 347 -23.90 -17.37 5.82
N GLN A 348 -24.23 -18.63 5.58
CA GLN A 348 -23.93 -19.29 4.31
C GLN A 348 -24.63 -18.61 3.12
N ASP A 349 -25.91 -18.28 3.25
CA ASP A 349 -26.67 -17.58 2.21
C ASP A 349 -26.09 -16.19 1.92
N VAL A 350 -25.71 -15.44 2.96
CA VAL A 350 -25.02 -14.14 2.83
C VAL A 350 -23.69 -14.31 2.09
N GLN A 351 -22.88 -15.30 2.49
CA GLN A 351 -21.60 -15.57 1.81
C GLN A 351 -21.79 -15.89 0.32
N LEU A 352 -22.79 -16.70 -0.02
CA LEU A 352 -23.06 -17.06 -1.42
C LEU A 352 -23.52 -15.85 -2.25
N LYS A 353 -24.32 -14.95 -1.69
CA LYS A 353 -24.79 -13.75 -2.39
C LYS A 353 -23.65 -12.75 -2.60
N VAL A 354 -22.83 -12.50 -1.58
CA VAL A 354 -21.67 -11.63 -1.68
C VAL A 354 -20.61 -12.22 -2.62
N LYS A 355 -20.39 -13.55 -2.56
CA LYS A 355 -19.52 -14.23 -3.52
C LYS A 355 -19.98 -14.03 -4.97
N ALA A 356 -21.29 -14.16 -5.25
CA ALA A 356 -21.82 -13.96 -6.58
C ALA A 356 -21.60 -12.51 -7.06
N TYR A 357 -21.74 -11.54 -6.16
CA TYR A 357 -21.44 -10.14 -6.42
C TYR A 357 -19.96 -9.92 -6.75
N LEU A 358 -19.06 -10.43 -5.90
CA LEU A 358 -17.61 -10.30 -6.08
C LEU A 358 -17.11 -10.93 -7.39
N LEU A 359 -17.73 -12.03 -7.81
CA LEU A 359 -17.35 -12.72 -9.04
C LEU A 359 -18.05 -12.16 -10.29
N GLY A 360 -19.05 -11.30 -10.12
CA GLY A 360 -19.82 -10.70 -11.23
C GLY A 360 -19.04 -9.66 -12.02
N THR A 361 -18.14 -8.94 -11.40
CA THR A 361 -17.35 -7.87 -12.03
C THR A 361 -15.86 -8.19 -11.93
N ASP A 362 -15.13 -7.91 -13.02
CA ASP A 362 -13.67 -8.02 -13.00
C ASP A 362 -13.06 -6.79 -12.32
N VAL A 363 -12.53 -7.01 -11.12
CA VAL A 363 -11.89 -5.97 -10.30
C VAL A 363 -10.41 -5.75 -10.67
N SER A 364 -9.88 -6.48 -11.65
CA SER A 364 -8.45 -6.45 -12.00
C SER A 364 -7.96 -5.09 -12.49
N ASN A 365 -8.86 -4.23 -12.96
CA ASN A 365 -8.56 -2.88 -13.45
C ASN A 365 -8.90 -1.76 -12.45
N PHE A 366 -9.31 -2.09 -11.24
CA PHE A 366 -9.63 -1.08 -10.23
C PHE A 366 -8.37 -0.31 -9.81
N LYS A 367 -8.56 0.94 -9.39
CA LYS A 367 -7.50 1.70 -8.73
C LYS A 367 -7.11 1.01 -7.42
N TYR A 368 -5.88 1.24 -6.99
CA TYR A 368 -5.37 0.63 -5.76
C TYR A 368 -6.25 0.96 -4.55
N ASP A 369 -6.61 2.24 -4.38
CA ASP A 369 -7.39 2.70 -3.23
C ASP A 369 -8.81 2.12 -3.25
N ASP A 370 -9.45 2.05 -4.41
CA ASP A 370 -10.74 1.42 -4.61
C ASP A 370 -10.70 -0.07 -4.23
N PHE A 371 -9.64 -0.76 -4.63
CA PHE A 371 -9.48 -2.17 -4.28
C PHE A 371 -9.24 -2.39 -2.79
N ILE A 372 -8.48 -1.50 -2.13
CA ILE A 372 -8.30 -1.54 -0.67
C ILE A 372 -9.63 -1.33 0.05
N VAL A 373 -10.47 -0.41 -0.41
CA VAL A 373 -11.82 -0.21 0.15
C VAL A 373 -12.66 -1.48 0.02
N VAL A 374 -12.63 -2.15 -1.14
CA VAL A 374 -13.32 -3.44 -1.32
C VAL A 374 -12.83 -4.47 -0.31
N LEU A 375 -11.51 -4.59 -0.13
CA LEU A 375 -10.92 -5.51 0.83
C LEU A 375 -11.34 -5.20 2.27
N ASP A 376 -11.35 -3.92 2.65
CA ASP A 376 -11.74 -3.49 3.99
C ASP A 376 -13.21 -3.80 4.27
N VAL A 377 -14.11 -3.47 3.34
CA VAL A 377 -15.53 -3.77 3.45
C VAL A 377 -15.77 -5.28 3.60
N ILE A 378 -15.11 -6.09 2.77
CA ILE A 378 -15.27 -7.56 2.84
C ILE A 378 -14.62 -8.14 4.10
N SER A 379 -13.47 -7.66 4.52
CA SER A 379 -12.82 -8.11 5.78
C SER A 379 -13.70 -7.80 6.97
N ARG A 380 -14.32 -6.63 7.01
CA ARG A 380 -15.28 -6.24 8.05
C ARG A 380 -16.53 -7.13 8.02
N LEU A 381 -17.05 -7.43 6.84
CA LEU A 381 -18.17 -8.35 6.69
C LEU A 381 -17.83 -9.76 7.18
N ILE A 382 -16.65 -10.26 6.83
CA ILE A 382 -16.16 -11.57 7.29
C ILE A 382 -16.08 -11.60 8.82
N GLN A 383 -15.45 -10.60 9.43
CA GLN A 383 -15.28 -10.52 10.87
C GLN A 383 -16.63 -10.48 11.60
N VAL A 384 -17.51 -9.60 11.16
CA VAL A 384 -18.86 -9.49 11.71
C VAL A 384 -19.65 -10.80 11.56
N GLY A 385 -19.55 -11.46 10.40
CA GLY A 385 -20.27 -12.70 10.14
C GLY A 385 -19.70 -13.90 10.92
N GLU A 386 -18.40 -13.96 11.12
CA GLU A 386 -17.76 -15.01 11.94
C GLU A 386 -18.11 -14.88 13.41
N GLU A 387 -18.21 -13.65 13.94
CA GLU A 387 -18.70 -13.40 15.28
C GLU A 387 -20.21 -13.71 15.40
N PHE A 388 -21.00 -13.36 14.38
CA PHE A 388 -22.44 -13.63 14.35
C PHE A 388 -22.76 -15.12 14.41
N CYS A 389 -22.07 -15.95 13.63
CA CYS A 389 -22.44 -17.37 13.52
C CYS A 389 -21.44 -18.35 14.20
N GLY A 390 -20.31 -17.87 14.72
CA GLY A 390 -19.28 -18.70 15.35
C GLY A 390 -18.55 -19.66 14.40
N SER A 391 -18.69 -19.51 13.07
CA SER A 391 -18.09 -20.37 12.06
C SER A 391 -17.22 -19.56 11.08
N LYS A 392 -16.21 -20.22 10.50
CA LYS A 392 -15.30 -19.57 9.55
C LYS A 392 -15.97 -19.29 8.20
N SER A 393 -15.57 -18.18 7.58
CA SER A 393 -16.09 -17.69 6.29
C SER A 393 -15.29 -18.21 5.09
N GLU A 394 -15.09 -19.51 4.98
CA GLU A 394 -14.21 -20.13 3.97
C GLU A 394 -14.58 -19.72 2.54
N VAL A 395 -15.87 -19.62 2.22
CA VAL A 395 -16.38 -19.29 0.89
C VAL A 395 -16.00 -17.86 0.46
N LEU A 396 -16.12 -16.89 1.36
CA LEU A 396 -15.73 -15.50 1.09
C LEU A 396 -14.20 -15.35 1.08
N GLN A 397 -13.52 -15.98 2.04
CA GLN A 397 -12.06 -15.93 2.12
C GLN A 397 -11.41 -16.47 0.84
N GLU A 398 -11.88 -17.60 0.30
CA GLU A 398 -11.36 -18.15 -0.95
C GLU A 398 -11.72 -17.26 -2.16
N SER A 399 -12.91 -16.67 -2.17
CA SER A 399 -13.34 -15.79 -3.25
C SER A 399 -12.52 -14.50 -3.29
N ILE A 400 -12.31 -13.86 -2.15
CA ILE A 400 -11.52 -12.64 -2.06
C ILE A 400 -10.04 -12.91 -2.33
N LYS A 401 -9.51 -14.04 -1.85
CA LYS A 401 -8.15 -14.47 -2.16
C LYS A 401 -7.94 -14.63 -3.66
N ARG A 402 -8.86 -15.30 -4.35
CA ARG A 402 -8.79 -15.47 -5.81
C ARG A 402 -8.85 -14.13 -6.55
N GLN A 403 -9.78 -13.25 -6.18
CA GLN A 403 -9.88 -11.91 -6.77
C GLN A 403 -8.63 -11.08 -6.48
N SER A 404 -8.10 -11.17 -5.28
CA SER A 404 -6.89 -10.45 -4.87
C SER A 404 -5.66 -10.91 -5.64
N VAL A 405 -5.48 -12.20 -5.86
CA VAL A 405 -4.37 -12.72 -6.67
C VAL A 405 -4.48 -12.22 -8.11
N ASN A 406 -5.68 -12.27 -8.71
CA ASN A 406 -5.89 -11.78 -10.08
C ASN A 406 -5.65 -10.26 -10.19
N TYR A 407 -6.24 -9.50 -9.27
CA TYR A 407 -6.02 -8.06 -9.18
C TYR A 407 -4.54 -7.73 -9.06
N PHE A 408 -3.87 -8.39 -8.09
CA PHE A 408 -2.49 -8.10 -7.76
C PHE A 408 -1.55 -8.43 -8.92
N LYS A 409 -1.76 -9.53 -9.63
CA LYS A 409 -0.97 -9.86 -10.83
C LYS A 409 -1.11 -8.80 -11.93
N ASN A 410 -2.33 -8.33 -12.18
CA ASN A 410 -2.56 -7.29 -13.18
C ASN A 410 -1.99 -5.94 -12.74
N TYR A 411 -2.22 -5.56 -11.49
CA TYR A 411 -1.67 -4.34 -10.89
C TYR A 411 -0.14 -4.34 -10.95
N HIS A 412 0.49 -5.44 -10.53
CA HIS A 412 1.94 -5.57 -10.57
C HIS A 412 2.51 -5.45 -11.98
N ARG A 413 1.88 -6.10 -12.96
CA ARG A 413 2.29 -5.96 -14.36
C ARG A 413 2.25 -4.52 -14.84
N THR A 414 1.19 -3.79 -14.51
CA THR A 414 1.07 -2.37 -14.85
C THR A 414 2.15 -1.54 -14.17
N ARG A 415 2.44 -1.82 -12.89
CA ARG A 415 3.50 -1.12 -12.15
C ARG A 415 4.90 -1.43 -12.67
N LEU A 416 5.17 -2.66 -13.10
CA LEU A 416 6.43 -3.01 -13.75
C LEU A 416 6.61 -2.26 -15.08
N GLU A 417 5.56 -2.16 -15.87
CA GLU A 417 5.59 -1.41 -17.13
C GLU A 417 5.80 0.09 -16.89
N GLU A 418 5.16 0.65 -15.88
CA GLU A 418 5.41 2.04 -15.46
C GLU A 418 6.83 2.24 -14.96
N LEU A 419 7.34 1.31 -14.17
CA LEU A 419 8.73 1.34 -13.71
C LEU A 419 9.69 1.33 -14.90
N ARG A 420 9.42 0.49 -15.91
CA ARG A 420 10.18 0.49 -17.15
C ARG A 420 10.16 1.88 -17.80
N MET A 421 8.98 2.47 -17.99
CA MET A 421 8.85 3.79 -18.61
C MET A 421 9.57 4.88 -17.80
N PHE A 422 9.47 4.84 -16.47
CA PHE A 422 10.18 5.78 -15.62
C PHE A 422 11.70 5.63 -15.76
N LEU A 423 12.21 4.43 -15.72
CA LEU A 423 13.64 4.17 -15.86
C LEU A 423 14.19 4.54 -17.26
N GLU A 424 13.40 4.32 -18.31
CA GLU A 424 13.78 4.70 -19.67
C GLU A 424 13.77 6.21 -19.92
N ASN A 425 13.00 6.97 -19.15
CA ASN A 425 12.94 8.42 -19.21
C ASN A 425 13.73 9.12 -18.09
N GLU A 426 14.34 8.36 -17.19
CA GLU A 426 15.08 8.90 -16.06
C GLU A 426 16.33 9.65 -16.53
N THR A 427 16.51 10.87 -16.05
CA THR A 427 17.69 11.70 -16.28
C THR A 427 18.80 11.44 -15.28
N TRP A 428 18.52 10.66 -14.25
CA TRP A 428 19.43 10.30 -13.17
C TRP A 428 19.93 11.51 -12.38
N GLU A 429 19.02 12.46 -12.15
CA GLU A 429 19.22 13.59 -11.27
C GLU A 429 18.86 13.24 -9.81
N LEU A 430 19.51 13.92 -8.87
CA LEU A 430 19.25 13.72 -7.46
C LEU A 430 17.86 14.21 -7.07
N CYS A 431 17.08 13.36 -6.41
CA CYS A 431 15.89 13.76 -5.69
C CYS A 431 16.32 14.44 -4.37
N PRO A 432 15.96 15.70 -4.14
CA PRO A 432 16.34 16.42 -2.94
C PRO A 432 15.53 15.94 -1.73
N VAL A 433 16.05 14.98 -0.97
CA VAL A 433 15.45 14.52 0.28
C VAL A 433 16.18 15.08 1.49
N LYS A 434 15.50 15.11 2.64
CA LYS A 434 16.12 15.53 3.91
C LYS A 434 17.27 14.56 4.25
N TYR A 435 18.30 15.05 4.94
CA TYR A 435 19.47 14.24 5.32
C TYR A 435 19.12 13.07 6.25
N ASN A 436 18.05 13.23 7.04
CA ASN A 436 17.54 12.23 7.97
C ASN A 436 16.39 11.40 7.36
N PHE A 437 16.26 11.39 6.03
CA PHE A 437 15.20 10.62 5.38
C PHE A 437 15.25 9.14 5.76
N SER A 438 14.10 8.64 6.20
CA SER A 438 13.85 7.23 6.49
C SER A 438 12.51 6.83 5.90
N ILE A 439 12.40 5.62 5.41
CA ILE A 439 11.12 5.08 4.88
C ILE A 439 10.00 5.08 5.92
N ALA A 440 10.34 5.02 7.21
CA ALA A 440 9.35 5.11 8.30
C ALA A 440 8.60 6.47 8.33
N GLN A 441 9.12 7.51 7.69
CA GLN A 441 8.47 8.82 7.55
C GLN A 441 7.40 8.83 6.45
N LEU A 442 7.45 7.88 5.53
CA LEU A 442 6.47 7.75 4.47
C LEU A 442 5.16 7.18 5.02
N HIS A 443 4.06 7.75 4.58
CA HIS A 443 2.72 7.33 5.01
C HIS A 443 2.47 5.84 4.75
N GLU A 444 2.98 5.33 3.64
CA GLU A 444 2.84 3.93 3.24
C GLU A 444 3.45 2.94 4.25
N PHE A 445 4.33 3.41 5.15
CA PHE A 445 5.01 2.60 6.17
C PHE A 445 4.56 2.91 7.61
N LYS A 446 3.57 3.78 7.83
CA LYS A 446 3.08 4.13 9.18
C LYS A 446 2.60 2.91 9.98
N PHE A 447 2.11 1.86 9.32
CA PHE A 447 1.71 0.61 9.96
C PHE A 447 2.86 -0.07 10.74
N MET A 448 4.13 0.19 10.37
CA MET A 448 5.30 -0.35 11.09
C MET A 448 5.49 0.30 12.47
N GLY A 449 5.06 1.54 12.64
CA GLY A 449 5.14 2.27 13.91
C GLY A 449 4.14 1.78 14.95
N GLN A 450 2.97 1.33 14.51
CA GLN A 450 1.91 0.82 15.39
C GLN A 450 2.26 -0.52 16.04
N CYS A 451 3.16 -1.32 15.46
CA CYS A 451 3.62 -2.58 16.01
C CYS A 451 4.72 -2.43 17.08
N ARG A 452 5.22 -1.24 17.37
CA ARG A 452 6.37 -1.01 18.26
C ARG A 452 6.04 -0.37 19.62
N SER A 453 4.80 -0.36 20.06
CA SER A 453 4.45 0.13 21.38
C SER A 453 4.21 -1.00 22.39
N PRO A 454 5.29 -1.53 23.02
CA PRO A 454 5.23 -1.92 24.39
C PRO A 454 6.31 -1.19 25.19
N SER A 455 6.15 0.11 25.40
CA SER A 455 6.88 0.79 26.48
C SER A 455 5.92 1.00 27.65
N VAL A 456 5.69 -0.05 28.39
CA VAL A 456 5.15 0.06 29.74
C VAL A 456 6.31 0.17 30.70
N SER A 457 6.47 1.33 31.27
CA SER A 457 7.26 1.51 32.50
C SER A 457 6.64 0.70 33.62
N PRO A 458 7.44 -0.03 34.43
CA PRO A 458 6.90 -0.82 35.53
C PRO A 458 6.69 0.07 36.77
N SER A 459 5.47 0.56 36.96
CA SER A 459 5.07 0.98 38.32
C SER A 459 3.55 1.02 38.42
N ARG A 460 3.08 0.17 39.32
CA ARG A 460 1.77 -0.04 39.91
C ARG A 460 0.96 -1.19 39.31
N GLN A 461 0.90 -2.23 40.13
CA GLN A 461 -0.14 -3.25 40.08
C GLN A 461 -1.50 -2.58 40.20
N PRO A 462 -2.46 -2.93 39.35
CA PRO A 462 -3.84 -3.05 39.72
C PRO A 462 -4.31 -4.49 39.58
N GLU A 463 -5.21 -4.79 40.47
CA GLU A 463 -5.92 -6.03 40.65
C GLU A 463 -6.47 -6.59 39.33
N SER A 464 -6.46 -7.91 39.28
CA SER A 464 -7.03 -8.78 38.28
C SER A 464 -8.47 -8.40 37.89
N THR A 465 -8.61 -7.77 36.73
CA THR A 465 -9.78 -7.89 35.90
C THR A 465 -9.25 -8.28 34.52
N GLU A 466 -9.55 -9.51 34.11
CA GLU A 466 -9.35 -9.94 32.74
C GLU A 466 -10.04 -8.93 31.82
N PRO A 467 -9.38 -8.44 30.74
CA PRO A 467 -10.07 -7.65 29.75
C PRO A 467 -11.08 -8.60 29.09
N VAL A 468 -12.35 -8.37 29.34
CA VAL A 468 -13.43 -8.93 28.54
C VAL A 468 -13.17 -8.39 27.14
N GLU A 469 -12.67 -9.23 26.23
CA GLU A 469 -12.68 -8.94 24.81
C GLU A 469 -14.16 -8.79 24.41
N LEU A 470 -14.62 -7.55 24.37
CA LEU A 470 -15.94 -7.21 23.84
C LEU A 470 -15.92 -7.61 22.36
N PHE A 471 -16.75 -8.59 22.00
CA PHE A 471 -16.93 -8.97 20.62
C PHE A 471 -17.32 -7.73 19.79
N LEU A 472 -16.70 -7.54 18.65
CA LEU A 472 -16.97 -6.40 17.77
C LEU A 472 -18.46 -6.32 17.39
N PHE A 473 -19.13 -7.45 17.25
CA PHE A 473 -20.55 -7.51 16.98
C PHE A 473 -21.38 -6.78 18.06
N GLU A 474 -21.06 -6.96 19.33
CA GLU A 474 -21.70 -6.25 20.45
C GLU A 474 -21.41 -4.74 20.45
N GLN A 475 -20.22 -4.35 20.02
CA GLN A 475 -19.89 -2.92 19.84
C GLN A 475 -20.77 -2.28 18.77
N TYR A 476 -21.04 -2.97 17.67
CA TYR A 476 -21.89 -2.47 16.60
C TYR A 476 -23.37 -2.49 16.94
N LEU A 477 -23.82 -3.36 17.85
CA LEU A 477 -25.18 -3.30 18.40
C LEU A 477 -25.46 -1.96 19.09
N GLN A 478 -24.46 -1.37 19.74
CA GLN A 478 -24.56 -0.09 20.45
C GLN A 478 -24.15 1.10 19.58
N GLY A 479 -23.24 0.91 18.66
CA GLY A 479 -22.59 1.97 17.87
C GLY A 479 -23.19 2.26 16.50
N GLY A 480 -24.13 1.43 16.02
CA GLY A 480 -24.75 1.59 14.69
C GLY A 480 -24.18 0.66 13.62
N ASN A 481 -24.61 0.86 12.36
CA ASN A 481 -24.24 0.00 11.26
C ASN A 481 -22.71 0.07 10.98
N PRO A 482 -21.98 -1.05 11.01
CA PRO A 482 -20.52 -1.07 10.83
C PRO A 482 -20.05 -0.53 9.47
N PHE A 483 -20.92 -0.48 8.48
CA PHE A 483 -20.62 0.01 7.13
C PHE A 483 -20.99 1.49 6.92
N GLU A 484 -21.58 2.15 7.90
CA GLU A 484 -21.86 3.59 7.88
C GLU A 484 -20.75 4.42 8.52
N MET A 485 -19.88 3.79 9.32
CA MET A 485 -18.74 4.51 9.89
C MET A 485 -17.85 5.01 8.77
N GLN A 486 -17.82 6.31 8.58
CA GLN A 486 -16.83 6.96 7.75
C GLN A 486 -15.46 6.59 8.28
N ILE A 487 -14.57 6.15 7.41
CA ILE A 487 -13.15 6.17 7.69
C ILE A 487 -12.86 7.62 8.10
N ASP A 488 -12.53 7.83 9.38
CA ASP A 488 -12.00 9.11 9.85
C ASP A 488 -10.74 9.40 9.02
N ASN A 489 -10.94 10.06 7.89
CA ASN A 489 -9.87 10.73 7.17
C ASN A 489 -9.46 11.94 8.03
N LYS A 490 -8.80 11.68 9.15
CA LYS A 490 -7.90 12.68 9.70
C LYS A 490 -6.84 12.85 8.63
N GLU A 491 -6.93 13.93 7.87
CA GLU A 491 -5.81 14.50 7.14
C GLU A 491 -4.72 14.79 8.18
N GLU A 492 -3.96 13.76 8.56
CA GLU A 492 -2.71 13.98 9.28
C GLU A 492 -1.77 14.64 8.30
N GLU A 493 -1.35 15.84 8.62
CA GLU A 493 -0.30 16.57 7.88
C GLU A 493 0.86 15.60 7.63
N THR A 494 1.06 15.21 6.37
CA THR A 494 2.19 14.40 5.96
C THR A 494 3.43 15.27 6.03
N GLU A 495 4.41 14.89 6.87
CA GLU A 495 5.70 15.56 6.88
C GLU A 495 6.31 15.55 5.47
N ASP A 496 6.64 16.73 4.96
CA ASP A 496 7.34 16.85 3.70
C ASP A 496 8.74 16.23 3.83
N VAL A 497 8.97 15.10 3.13
CA VAL A 497 10.24 14.37 3.13
C VAL A 497 11.27 14.97 2.18
N LEU A 498 10.84 15.92 1.33
CA LEU A 498 11.76 16.62 0.45
C LEU A 498 12.53 17.68 1.22
N ALA A 499 13.80 17.85 0.88
CA ALA A 499 14.56 19.00 1.31
C ALA A 499 13.98 20.22 0.59
N SER A 500 13.58 21.23 1.34
CA SER A 500 13.20 22.51 0.75
C SER A 500 14.40 23.02 -0.07
N ASN A 501 14.24 23.04 -1.39
CA ASN A 501 15.22 23.65 -2.27
C ASN A 501 15.25 25.13 -1.92
N GLY A 502 16.38 25.64 -1.47
CA GLY A 502 16.84 27.03 -1.27
C GLY A 502 15.95 28.23 -1.56
N TYR A 503 14.70 28.06 -1.95
CA TYR A 503 13.73 29.13 -2.16
C TYR A 503 13.29 29.80 -0.85
N GLU A 504 13.34 29.08 0.29
CA GLU A 504 13.15 29.72 1.59
C GLU A 504 14.31 30.65 1.98
N SER A 505 15.51 30.42 1.42
CA SER A 505 16.63 31.36 1.63
C SER A 505 16.48 32.63 0.78
N ASP A 506 15.85 32.52 -0.41
CA ASP A 506 15.63 33.70 -1.28
C ASP A 506 14.44 34.54 -0.80
N GLU A 507 13.38 33.93 -0.21
CA GLU A 507 12.30 34.70 0.40
C GLU A 507 12.74 35.37 1.71
N LEU A 508 13.57 34.72 2.50
CA LEU A 508 14.19 35.32 3.68
C LEU A 508 15.23 36.41 3.28
N GLU A 509 15.97 36.22 2.18
CA GLU A 509 16.83 37.27 1.63
C GLU A 509 16.00 38.39 1.00
N LYS A 510 14.88 38.08 0.32
CA LYS A 510 13.98 39.12 -0.22
C LYS A 510 13.25 39.88 0.87
N SER A 511 12.80 39.20 1.94
CA SER A 511 12.19 39.91 3.08
C SER A 511 13.18 40.76 3.86
N VAL A 512 14.44 40.36 3.93
CA VAL A 512 15.52 41.14 4.51
C VAL A 512 15.92 42.31 3.60
N TYR A 513 15.79 42.15 2.28
CA TYR A 513 16.06 43.25 1.33
C TYR A 513 14.86 44.18 1.17
N GLN A 514 13.60 43.77 1.40
CA GLN A 514 12.43 44.62 1.35
C GLN A 514 12.33 45.56 2.57
N ASP A 515 12.84 45.16 3.73
CA ASP A 515 12.93 46.00 4.91
C ASP A 515 14.07 47.06 4.84
N TYR A 516 15.01 46.95 3.86
CA TYR A 516 16.10 47.88 3.66
C TYR A 516 15.84 48.93 2.58
N ASP A 517 14.82 48.76 1.73
CA ASP A 517 14.53 49.69 0.64
C ASP A 517 13.67 50.91 1.03
N SER A 518 13.20 50.99 2.28
CA SER A 518 12.41 52.12 2.73
C SER A 518 13.25 53.28 3.33
N ASP A 519 14.57 53.11 3.48
CA ASP A 519 15.49 54.12 4.05
C ASP A 519 16.61 54.55 3.09
N SER A 520 16.30 54.65 1.80
CA SER A 520 17.28 54.98 0.76
C SER A 520 17.74 56.45 0.66
N ASP A 521 17.24 57.33 1.54
CA ASP A 521 17.55 58.77 1.46
C ASP A 521 18.57 59.29 2.49
N VAL A 522 19.23 58.38 3.25
CA VAL A 522 20.24 58.84 4.22
C VAL A 522 21.64 58.39 3.76
N PRO A 523 22.56 59.35 3.53
CA PRO A 523 23.94 59.04 3.16
C PRO A 523 24.63 58.15 4.18
N GLU A 524 25.44 57.20 3.70
CA GLU A 524 26.12 56.17 4.50
C GLU A 524 27.06 56.73 5.57
N GLU A 525 27.54 57.98 5.40
CA GLU A 525 28.40 58.72 6.35
C GLU A 525 27.64 59.11 7.63
N LEU A 526 26.32 59.23 7.61
CA LEU A 526 25.50 59.63 8.77
C LEU A 526 25.01 58.38 9.60
N LYS A 527 25.24 57.16 9.13
CA LYS A 527 24.83 55.94 9.85
C LYS A 527 25.86 55.48 10.88
N GLN A 528 27.05 56.07 10.90
CA GLN A 528 28.10 55.67 11.85
C GLN A 528 28.05 56.36 13.21
N ASP A 529 27.27 57.41 13.37
CA ASP A 529 27.22 58.20 14.60
C ASP A 529 25.86 58.20 15.34
N TYR A 530 24.99 57.26 15.01
CA TYR A 530 23.72 57.18 15.74
C TYR A 530 23.89 56.47 17.07
N VAL A 531 23.93 57.21 18.16
CA VAL A 531 23.86 56.71 19.52
C VAL A 531 22.43 56.80 19.98
N ASP A 532 21.84 55.66 20.41
CA ASP A 532 20.49 55.64 20.98
C ASP A 532 20.53 56.37 22.35
N GLU A 533 19.94 57.53 22.41
CA GLU A 533 19.88 58.39 23.60
C GLU A 533 19.00 57.81 24.75
N GLN A 534 18.31 56.70 24.52
CA GLN A 534 17.48 56.11 25.59
C GLN A 534 18.17 55.03 26.42
N THR A 535 19.27 54.43 26.00
CA THR A 535 19.92 53.38 26.73
C THR A 535 21.36 53.63 27.15
N GLY A 536 22.01 54.65 26.62
CA GLY A 536 23.37 55.05 27.10
C GLY A 536 24.50 54.05 26.81
N ASP A 537 24.25 52.96 26.12
CA ASP A 537 25.22 51.94 25.83
C ASP A 537 25.74 52.04 24.38
N ALA A 538 27.06 52.09 24.25
CA ALA A 538 27.72 51.99 22.97
C ALA A 538 27.43 50.64 22.29
N PRO A 539 27.24 50.59 20.96
CA PRO A 539 26.90 49.35 20.27
C PRO A 539 28.05 48.36 20.44
N VAL A 540 27.80 47.32 21.22
CA VAL A 540 28.67 46.16 21.30
C VAL A 540 28.73 45.56 19.91
N LYS A 541 29.95 45.56 19.33
CA LYS A 541 30.22 44.91 18.05
C LYS A 541 29.65 43.54 18.04
N SER A 542 28.61 43.31 17.26
CA SER A 542 27.97 41.98 17.11
C SER A 542 28.89 41.03 16.35
N VAL A 543 29.81 40.43 17.05
CA VAL A 543 30.65 39.32 16.53
C VAL A 543 29.82 38.01 16.33
N SER A 544 28.58 37.99 16.81
CA SER A 544 27.75 36.77 16.83
C SER A 544 26.91 36.48 15.59
N ARG A 545 26.74 37.47 14.68
CA ARG A 545 25.88 37.22 13.50
C ARG A 545 26.58 36.56 12.31
N GLU A 546 27.89 36.84 12.13
CA GLU A 546 28.66 36.16 11.07
C GLU A 546 29.08 34.75 11.47
N THR A 547 29.34 34.50 12.74
CA THR A 547 29.64 33.16 13.25
C THR A 547 28.38 32.26 13.22
N LEU A 548 27.22 32.78 13.52
CA LEU A 548 25.95 32.03 13.39
C LEU A 548 25.55 31.80 11.91
N ARG A 549 25.90 32.73 11.01
CA ARG A 549 25.68 32.50 9.57
C ARG A 549 26.67 31.52 8.98
N SER A 550 27.93 31.52 9.42
CA SER A 550 28.93 30.54 8.97
C SER A 550 28.66 29.15 9.59
N GLN A 551 28.19 29.08 10.84
CA GLN A 551 27.77 27.80 11.45
C GLN A 551 26.51 27.23 10.77
N LYS A 552 25.47 28.03 10.50
CA LYS A 552 24.29 27.58 9.77
C LYS A 552 24.62 27.16 8.33
N ARG A 553 25.53 27.87 7.62
CA ARG A 553 26.01 27.44 6.30
C ARG A 553 26.86 26.16 6.39
N SER A 554 27.69 26.05 7.41
CA SER A 554 28.49 24.83 7.67
C SER A 554 27.60 23.63 7.99
N ASP A 555 26.62 23.80 8.88
CA ASP A 555 25.67 22.74 9.26
C ASP A 555 24.76 22.34 8.08
N TYR A 556 24.32 23.30 7.25
CA TYR A 556 23.55 23.03 6.06
C TYR A 556 24.38 22.26 5.01
N ASN A 557 25.64 22.63 4.80
CA ASN A 557 26.53 21.91 3.91
C ASN A 557 26.90 20.51 4.45
N LEU A 558 27.11 20.37 5.77
CA LEU A 558 27.32 19.06 6.40
C LEU A 558 26.09 18.17 6.27
N ASN A 559 24.90 18.72 6.48
CA ASN A 559 23.64 17.99 6.35
C ASN A 559 23.37 17.55 4.92
N ARG A 560 23.69 18.39 3.93
CA ARG A 560 23.60 18.04 2.51
C ARG A 560 24.62 16.97 2.11
N ALA A 561 25.79 16.97 2.72
CA ALA A 561 26.83 15.97 2.49
C ALA A 561 26.42 14.55 2.94
N ASN A 562 25.48 14.42 3.88
CA ASN A 562 25.02 13.16 4.42
C ASN A 562 23.66 12.68 3.88
N ALA A 563 22.97 13.48 3.05
CA ALA A 563 21.69 13.11 2.47
C ALA A 563 21.84 11.85 1.60
N PRO A 564 20.87 10.91 1.65
CA PRO A 564 20.92 9.73 0.79
C PRO A 564 20.84 10.10 -0.69
N ILE A 565 21.52 9.32 -1.52
CA ILE A 565 21.52 9.49 -2.97
C ILE A 565 20.40 8.61 -3.54
N LEU A 566 19.38 9.25 -4.08
CA LEU A 566 18.27 8.55 -4.72
C LEU A 566 17.61 9.43 -5.80
N THR A 567 16.87 8.79 -6.70
CA THR A 567 16.07 9.44 -7.74
C THR A 567 14.60 9.48 -7.34
N ASN A 568 13.80 10.28 -8.06
CA ASN A 568 12.34 10.27 -7.92
C ASN A 568 11.78 8.87 -8.21
N THR A 569 12.32 8.17 -9.20
CA THR A 569 11.94 6.79 -9.52
C THR A 569 12.21 5.85 -8.35
N THR A 570 13.34 5.97 -7.66
CA THR A 570 13.66 5.18 -6.46
C THR A 570 12.65 5.44 -5.35
N LEU A 571 12.31 6.69 -5.10
CA LEU A 571 11.32 7.06 -4.08
C LEU A 571 9.93 6.48 -4.43
N ASN A 572 9.55 6.52 -5.70
CA ASN A 572 8.29 5.94 -6.17
C ASN A 572 8.28 4.41 -6.00
N VAL A 573 9.40 3.72 -6.25
CA VAL A 573 9.54 2.28 -5.99
C VAL A 573 9.39 1.98 -4.50
N ILE A 574 10.01 2.75 -3.63
CA ILE A 574 9.88 2.60 -2.18
C ILE A 574 8.42 2.77 -1.74
N ARG A 575 7.73 3.82 -2.21
CA ARG A 575 6.30 4.03 -1.92
C ARG A 575 5.44 2.87 -2.43
N LEU A 576 5.75 2.38 -3.63
CA LEU A 576 5.05 1.22 -4.20
C LEU A 576 5.25 -0.04 -3.35
N VAL A 577 6.46 -0.29 -2.86
CA VAL A 577 6.73 -1.38 -1.91
C VAL A 577 5.90 -1.23 -0.64
N GLY A 578 5.79 -0.01 -0.10
CA GLY A 578 4.93 0.28 1.06
C GLY A 578 3.46 -0.07 0.81
N LYS A 579 2.91 0.32 -0.35
CA LYS A 579 1.55 -0.05 -0.76
C LYS A 579 1.36 -1.58 -0.86
N TYR A 580 2.34 -2.29 -1.41
CA TYR A 580 2.32 -3.75 -1.47
C TYR A 580 2.31 -4.37 -0.07
N MET A 581 3.10 -3.83 0.84
CA MET A 581 3.13 -4.29 2.22
C MET A 581 1.82 -4.02 2.96
N GLN A 582 1.16 -2.89 2.73
CA GLN A 582 -0.19 -2.61 3.26
C GLN A 582 -1.19 -3.66 2.79
N MET A 583 -1.20 -3.98 1.49
CA MET A 583 -2.07 -5.02 0.94
C MET A 583 -1.79 -6.40 1.57
N MET A 584 -0.52 -6.74 1.76
CA MET A 584 -0.10 -7.98 2.39
C MET A 584 -0.57 -8.08 3.87
N ASN A 585 -0.57 -6.96 4.60
CA ASN A 585 -1.06 -6.91 5.99
C ASN A 585 -2.57 -7.20 6.07
N ILE A 586 -3.34 -6.71 5.09
CA ILE A 586 -4.80 -6.94 5.01
C ILE A 586 -5.07 -8.39 4.59
N LEU A 587 -4.30 -8.92 3.65
CA LEU A 587 -4.50 -10.26 3.06
C LEU A 587 -3.30 -11.18 3.28
N LYS A 588 -3.12 -11.65 4.50
CA LYS A 588 -2.04 -12.60 4.86
C LYS A 588 -1.92 -13.83 3.92
N PRO A 589 -3.02 -14.44 3.39
CA PRO A 589 -2.92 -15.60 2.50
C PRO A 589 -2.18 -15.38 1.18
N ILE A 590 -2.09 -14.12 0.69
CA ILE A 590 -1.37 -13.79 -0.55
C ILE A 590 0.03 -13.22 -0.30
N ALA A 591 0.51 -13.25 0.94
CA ALA A 591 1.80 -12.65 1.31
C ALA A 591 2.97 -13.12 0.44
N PHE A 592 3.00 -14.41 0.11
CA PHE A 592 4.05 -14.96 -0.76
C PHE A 592 4.02 -14.34 -2.17
N ASP A 593 2.83 -14.24 -2.79
CA ASP A 593 2.68 -13.67 -4.13
C ASP A 593 3.09 -12.19 -4.15
N VAL A 594 2.73 -11.46 -3.11
CA VAL A 594 3.10 -10.04 -2.95
C VAL A 594 4.62 -9.89 -2.79
N ILE A 595 5.25 -10.67 -1.92
CA ILE A 595 6.71 -10.63 -1.69
C ILE A 595 7.46 -11.03 -2.98
N HIS A 596 6.95 -12.01 -3.71
CA HIS A 596 7.50 -12.37 -5.01
C HIS A 596 7.46 -11.19 -6.00
N CYS A 597 6.34 -10.48 -6.07
CA CYS A 597 6.23 -9.28 -6.90
C CYS A 597 7.13 -8.13 -6.43
N VAL A 598 7.27 -7.93 -5.11
CA VAL A 598 8.23 -6.98 -4.53
C VAL A 598 9.66 -7.32 -4.97
N SER A 599 10.01 -8.61 -4.94
CA SER A 599 11.34 -9.04 -5.42
C SER A 599 11.54 -8.75 -6.90
N GLN A 600 10.50 -8.87 -7.74
CA GLN A 600 10.58 -8.54 -9.18
C GLN A 600 10.80 -7.05 -9.44
N LEU A 601 10.24 -6.16 -8.61
CA LEU A 601 10.51 -4.72 -8.72
C LEU A 601 12.00 -4.41 -8.48
N PHE A 602 12.58 -5.02 -7.47
CA PHE A 602 14.01 -4.88 -7.18
C PHE A 602 14.86 -5.51 -8.27
N ASP A 603 14.53 -6.71 -8.71
CA ASP A 603 15.20 -7.43 -9.78
C ASP A 603 15.23 -6.59 -11.06
N TYR A 604 14.10 -6.01 -11.45
CA TYR A 604 14.01 -5.19 -12.65
C TYR A 604 14.85 -3.91 -12.55
N TYR A 605 14.82 -3.25 -11.40
CA TYR A 605 15.62 -2.04 -11.15
C TYR A 605 17.12 -2.35 -11.22
N LEU A 606 17.56 -3.42 -10.57
CA LEU A 606 18.95 -3.89 -10.61
C LEU A 606 19.39 -4.22 -12.04
N TYR A 607 18.56 -4.96 -12.77
CA TYR A 607 18.84 -5.31 -14.16
C TYR A 607 18.92 -4.07 -15.07
N ALA A 608 18.04 -3.10 -14.90
CA ALA A 608 18.03 -1.86 -15.65
C ALA A 608 19.33 -1.05 -15.42
N VAL A 609 19.69 -0.84 -14.15
CA VAL A 609 20.93 -0.11 -13.79
C VAL A 609 22.16 -0.82 -14.40
N TYR A 610 22.23 -2.15 -14.30
CA TYR A 610 23.31 -2.90 -14.93
C TYR A 610 23.32 -2.76 -16.45
N THR A 611 22.17 -2.91 -17.10
CA THR A 611 22.05 -2.81 -18.56
C THR A 611 22.44 -1.43 -19.08
N PHE A 612 22.06 -0.37 -18.36
CA PHE A 612 22.36 1.01 -18.75
C PHE A 612 23.81 1.39 -18.53
N PHE A 613 24.39 0.99 -17.41
CA PHE A 613 25.66 1.54 -16.95
C PHE A 613 26.77 0.51 -16.77
N GLY A 614 26.44 -0.76 -16.62
CA GLY A 614 27.42 -1.81 -16.30
C GLY A 614 27.74 -2.77 -17.44
N ARG A 615 26.90 -2.82 -18.47
CA ARG A 615 27.11 -3.72 -19.61
C ARG A 615 28.10 -3.12 -20.59
N ASN A 616 29.27 -3.75 -20.67
CA ASN A 616 30.29 -3.39 -21.66
C ASN A 616 31.13 -4.62 -22.00
N ASP A 617 31.17 -4.97 -23.27
CA ASP A 617 31.92 -6.11 -23.79
C ASP A 617 33.46 -5.95 -23.63
N MET A 618 33.92 -4.73 -23.38
CA MET A 618 35.35 -4.44 -23.16
C MET A 618 35.91 -4.98 -21.84
N TYR A 619 35.10 -5.34 -20.86
CA TYR A 619 35.62 -5.94 -19.62
C TYR A 619 36.12 -7.36 -19.81
N GLU A 620 35.39 -8.15 -20.60
CA GLU A 620 35.68 -9.56 -20.79
C GLU A 620 37.04 -9.73 -21.50
N SER A 621 37.43 -8.76 -22.34
CA SER A 621 38.71 -8.78 -23.08
C SER A 621 39.90 -8.28 -22.28
N SER A 622 39.70 -7.43 -21.25
CA SER A 622 40.80 -6.82 -20.48
C SER A 622 41.36 -7.68 -19.34
N GLY A 623 40.66 -8.78 -18.97
CA GLY A 623 41.09 -9.69 -17.90
C GLY A 623 41.13 -9.10 -16.48
N LEU A 624 40.81 -7.82 -16.33
CA LEU A 624 40.90 -7.05 -15.08
C LEU A 624 39.65 -7.05 -14.21
N GLY A 625 38.51 -7.38 -14.80
CA GLY A 625 37.25 -7.28 -14.11
C GLY A 625 36.27 -8.34 -14.56
N LEU A 626 36.37 -9.54 -14.03
CA LEU A 626 35.26 -10.47 -14.10
C LEU A 626 34.20 -10.02 -13.11
N ILE A 627 32.97 -9.85 -13.57
CA ILE A 627 31.80 -9.71 -12.74
C ILE A 627 31.77 -10.91 -11.79
N SER A 628 31.42 -10.69 -10.51
CA SER A 628 31.36 -11.80 -9.55
C SER A 628 30.42 -12.90 -10.06
N SER A 629 30.72 -14.16 -9.77
CA SER A 629 29.89 -15.29 -10.19
C SER A 629 28.46 -15.14 -9.64
N ARG A 630 28.33 -14.61 -8.43
CA ARG A 630 27.03 -14.34 -7.78
C ARG A 630 26.22 -13.31 -8.56
N LEU A 631 26.79 -12.16 -8.89
CA LEU A 631 26.13 -11.12 -9.69
C LEU A 631 25.74 -11.65 -11.08
N ARG A 632 26.62 -12.40 -11.74
CA ARG A 632 26.35 -13.02 -13.04
C ARG A 632 25.17 -13.98 -12.96
N THR A 633 25.14 -14.86 -11.98
CA THR A 633 24.04 -15.82 -11.77
C THR A 633 22.73 -15.07 -11.50
N THR A 634 22.77 -14.00 -10.71
CA THR A 634 21.59 -13.17 -10.43
C THR A 634 21.07 -12.50 -11.70
N LEU A 635 21.94 -11.90 -12.50
CA LEU A 635 21.56 -11.24 -13.76
C LEU A 635 20.99 -12.23 -14.78
N SER A 636 21.59 -13.43 -14.91
CA SER A 636 21.08 -14.49 -15.78
C SER A 636 19.69 -14.95 -15.33
N ARG A 637 19.50 -15.16 -14.02
CA ARG A 637 18.20 -15.52 -13.44
C ARG A 637 17.14 -14.46 -13.76
N ILE A 638 17.47 -13.18 -13.56
CA ILE A 638 16.52 -12.08 -13.82
C ILE A 638 16.20 -12.03 -15.33
N GLN A 639 17.18 -12.17 -16.18
CA GLN A 639 17.01 -12.16 -17.63
C GLN A 639 16.10 -13.30 -18.10
N GLU A 640 16.29 -14.50 -17.56
CA GLU A 640 15.47 -15.67 -17.92
C GLU A 640 14.05 -15.60 -17.36
N SER A 641 13.89 -15.12 -16.13
CA SER A 641 12.60 -15.15 -15.42
C SER A 641 11.72 -13.93 -15.70
N LEU A 642 12.28 -12.74 -15.89
CA LEU A 642 11.55 -11.48 -15.91
C LEU A 642 11.60 -10.74 -17.25
N ILE A 643 12.70 -10.88 -18.01
CA ILE A 643 12.90 -10.10 -19.22
C ILE A 643 12.41 -10.86 -20.46
N ASP A 644 11.67 -10.17 -21.33
CA ASP A 644 11.23 -10.72 -22.59
C ASP A 644 12.37 -10.68 -23.61
N ASN A 645 13.04 -11.81 -23.77
CA ASN A 645 14.03 -12.05 -24.80
C ASN A 645 13.48 -12.92 -25.94
N ALA A 646 12.18 -13.21 -25.92
CA ALA A 646 11.58 -14.17 -26.81
C ALA A 646 11.46 -13.58 -28.22
N GLY A 647 12.08 -14.25 -29.16
CA GLY A 647 11.83 -14.04 -30.58
C GLY A 647 10.35 -14.29 -30.95
N PRO A 648 10.00 -14.15 -32.23
CA PRO A 648 8.58 -14.19 -32.69
C PRO A 648 7.80 -15.49 -32.40
N HIS A 649 8.45 -16.51 -31.82
CA HIS A 649 7.88 -17.85 -31.56
C HIS A 649 7.42 -18.12 -30.12
N ALA A 650 7.51 -17.13 -29.19
CA ALA A 650 7.02 -17.34 -27.82
C ALA A 650 5.49 -17.30 -27.74
N SER A 651 4.93 -18.14 -26.86
CA SER A 651 3.49 -18.18 -26.63
C SER A 651 2.97 -16.82 -26.12
N PRO A 652 1.73 -16.43 -26.48
CA PRO A 652 1.14 -15.18 -25.99
C PRO A 652 1.03 -15.10 -24.47
N GLU A 653 0.95 -16.25 -23.78
CA GLU A 653 0.89 -16.33 -22.31
C GLU A 653 2.24 -16.07 -21.65
N GLU A 654 3.34 -16.58 -22.22
CA GLU A 654 4.69 -16.31 -21.71
C GLU A 654 5.09 -14.84 -21.88
N ARG A 655 4.62 -14.20 -22.94
CA ARG A 655 4.84 -12.75 -23.17
C ARG A 655 4.06 -11.87 -22.19
N LYS A 656 2.93 -12.34 -21.66
CA LYS A 656 2.13 -11.58 -20.70
C LYS A 656 2.79 -11.48 -19.32
N GLU A 657 3.70 -12.37 -18.98
CA GLU A 657 4.36 -12.40 -17.67
C GLU A 657 5.72 -11.70 -17.66
N LYS A 658 6.32 -11.41 -18.84
CA LYS A 658 7.65 -10.82 -18.97
C LYS A 658 7.58 -9.36 -19.39
N VAL A 659 8.59 -8.59 -18.99
CA VAL A 659 8.73 -7.16 -19.30
C VAL A 659 9.82 -6.97 -20.36
N PRO A 660 9.66 -6.07 -21.35
CA PRO A 660 10.69 -5.75 -22.30
C PRO A 660 12.01 -5.32 -21.63
N SER A 661 13.12 -5.58 -22.30
CA SER A 661 14.42 -5.11 -21.83
C SER A 661 14.45 -3.57 -21.82
N PRO A 662 14.90 -2.95 -20.73
CA PRO A 662 14.91 -1.48 -20.62
C PRO A 662 16.00 -0.87 -21.51
N HIS A 663 15.77 0.37 -21.96
CA HIS A 663 16.68 1.16 -22.76
C HIS A 663 17.05 2.46 -22.05
N LEU A 664 18.32 2.84 -22.13
CA LEU A 664 18.77 4.10 -21.53
C LEU A 664 18.16 5.30 -22.28
N SER A 665 17.77 6.32 -21.54
CA SER A 665 17.28 7.59 -22.08
C SER A 665 18.33 8.23 -23.01
N GLN A 666 17.86 8.75 -24.14
CA GLN A 666 18.71 9.48 -25.09
C GLN A 666 19.26 10.81 -24.53
N LEU A 667 18.67 11.30 -23.46
CA LEU A 667 19.13 12.51 -22.77
C LEU A 667 20.41 12.27 -21.96
N VAL A 668 20.73 11.02 -21.66
CA VAL A 668 21.90 10.64 -20.85
C VAL A 668 23.09 10.42 -21.75
N VAL A 669 24.11 11.27 -21.61
CA VAL A 669 25.32 11.23 -22.43
C VAL A 669 26.43 10.54 -21.66
N LEU A 670 26.80 9.32 -22.10
CA LEU A 670 27.86 8.50 -21.48
C LEU A 670 29.18 8.54 -22.23
N THR A 671 29.31 9.42 -23.20
CA THR A 671 30.51 9.47 -24.10
C THR A 671 31.41 10.69 -23.85
N ALA A 672 30.95 11.68 -23.12
CA ALA A 672 31.67 12.92 -22.85
C ALA A 672 32.77 12.71 -21.80
N SER A 673 34.00 13.06 -22.13
CA SER A 673 35.18 12.91 -21.26
C SER A 673 35.25 13.95 -20.13
N ASP A 674 34.69 15.12 -20.34
CA ASP A 674 34.60 16.21 -19.38
C ASP A 674 33.72 15.89 -18.20
N THR A 675 32.64 15.12 -18.41
CA THR A 675 31.73 14.62 -17.36
C THR A 675 32.19 13.28 -16.77
N LEU A 676 33.41 12.82 -17.07
CA LEU A 676 33.88 11.48 -16.74
C LEU A 676 32.91 10.37 -17.23
N TYR A 677 32.47 10.51 -18.47
CA TYR A 677 31.59 9.51 -19.12
C TYR A 677 30.28 9.28 -18.39
N GLY A 678 29.65 10.37 -17.97
CA GLY A 678 28.40 10.32 -17.24
C GLY A 678 28.56 9.79 -15.80
N LEU A 679 29.65 10.15 -15.13
CA LEU A 679 29.90 9.67 -13.76
C LEU A 679 28.83 10.12 -12.79
N ALA A 680 28.29 11.32 -12.91
CA ALA A 680 27.22 11.82 -12.04
C ALA A 680 25.99 10.91 -12.13
N GLU A 681 25.53 10.62 -13.34
CA GLU A 681 24.38 9.75 -13.61
C GLU A 681 24.64 8.31 -13.13
N ARG A 682 25.87 7.82 -13.33
CA ARG A 682 26.28 6.48 -12.85
C ARG A 682 26.27 6.40 -11.32
N VAL A 683 26.73 7.44 -10.63
CA VAL A 683 26.71 7.51 -9.16
C VAL A 683 25.28 7.55 -8.67
N VAL A 684 24.45 8.42 -9.24
CA VAL A 684 23.04 8.51 -8.84
C VAL A 684 22.33 7.17 -9.06
N ALA A 685 22.50 6.53 -10.20
CA ALA A 685 21.87 5.25 -10.51
C ALA A 685 22.33 4.12 -9.57
N THR A 686 23.63 3.98 -9.39
CA THR A 686 24.19 2.89 -8.57
C THR A 686 23.91 3.10 -7.09
N GLU A 687 24.11 4.30 -6.57
CA GLU A 687 23.89 4.59 -5.16
C GLU A 687 22.40 4.64 -4.80
N SER A 688 21.52 4.99 -5.74
CA SER A 688 20.07 4.84 -5.58
C SER A 688 19.67 3.38 -5.42
N LEU A 689 20.26 2.49 -6.20
CA LEU A 689 20.02 1.05 -6.07
C LEU A 689 20.59 0.50 -4.76
N VAL A 690 21.77 0.95 -4.35
CA VAL A 690 22.36 0.56 -3.06
C VAL A 690 21.49 1.04 -1.91
N PHE A 691 21.03 2.29 -1.96
CA PHE A 691 20.08 2.82 -0.98
C PHE A 691 18.78 1.99 -0.95
N LEU A 692 18.23 1.64 -2.10
CA LEU A 692 17.06 0.77 -2.19
C LEU A 692 17.33 -0.60 -1.52
N ALA A 693 18.50 -1.18 -1.75
CA ALA A 693 18.90 -2.44 -1.09
C ALA A 693 18.97 -2.32 0.43
N GLU A 694 19.53 -1.23 0.95
CA GLU A 694 19.57 -0.94 2.39
C GLU A 694 18.16 -0.81 2.98
N GLN A 695 17.21 -0.19 2.24
CA GLN A 695 15.82 -0.12 2.67
C GLN A 695 15.17 -1.51 2.68
N PHE A 696 15.45 -2.36 1.71
CA PHE A 696 15.00 -3.75 1.72
C PHE A 696 15.56 -4.54 2.89
N GLU A 697 16.83 -4.36 3.25
CA GLU A 697 17.42 -4.97 4.45
C GLU A 697 16.72 -4.49 5.74
N PHE A 698 16.38 -3.21 5.81
CA PHE A 698 15.58 -2.67 6.92
C PHE A 698 14.19 -3.31 7.01
N LEU A 699 13.57 -3.66 5.88
CA LEU A 699 12.26 -4.29 5.80
C LEU A 699 12.29 -5.81 6.06
N GLN A 700 13.46 -6.44 6.00
CA GLN A 700 13.61 -7.90 6.12
C GLN A 700 12.91 -8.51 7.33
N PRO A 701 13.06 -7.98 8.57
CA PRO A 701 12.41 -8.57 9.75
C PRO A 701 10.88 -8.60 9.62
N HIS A 702 10.31 -7.55 9.03
CA HIS A 702 8.87 -7.47 8.82
C HIS A 702 8.39 -8.47 7.75
N LEU A 703 9.10 -8.58 6.65
CA LEU A 703 8.81 -9.55 5.59
C LEU A 703 8.95 -10.98 6.08
N ASP A 704 9.93 -11.27 6.94
CA ASP A 704 10.12 -12.59 7.58
C ASP A 704 8.94 -13.00 8.47
N THR A 705 8.33 -12.03 9.17
CA THR A 705 7.16 -12.31 10.02
C THR A 705 5.90 -12.61 9.19
N MET A 706 5.78 -11.98 8.04
CA MET A 706 4.62 -12.14 7.15
C MET A 706 4.72 -13.36 6.22
N MET A 707 5.95 -13.85 5.99
CA MET A 707 6.21 -14.97 5.08
C MET A 707 5.76 -16.30 5.69
N PRO A 708 4.97 -17.11 4.97
CA PRO A 708 4.67 -18.48 5.37
C PRO A 708 5.95 -19.29 5.60
N SER A 709 6.00 -20.08 6.67
CA SER A 709 7.20 -20.85 7.08
C SER A 709 7.78 -21.74 5.96
N ALA A 710 6.92 -22.35 5.16
CA ALA A 710 7.32 -23.18 4.02
C ALA A 710 8.00 -22.40 2.88
N LYS A 711 7.82 -21.09 2.83
CA LYS A 711 8.34 -20.19 1.76
C LYS A 711 9.49 -19.28 2.22
N LYS A 712 9.89 -19.33 3.48
CA LYS A 712 11.04 -18.58 4.01
C LYS A 712 12.35 -18.79 3.24
N PRO A 713 12.70 -19.99 2.72
CA PRO A 713 13.90 -20.17 1.91
C PRO A 713 13.96 -19.25 0.69
N PHE A 714 12.82 -18.93 0.06
CA PHE A 714 12.78 -17.99 -1.06
C PHE A 714 13.24 -16.58 -0.62
N LEU A 715 12.73 -16.09 0.51
CA LEU A 715 13.13 -14.77 1.01
C LEU A 715 14.61 -14.72 1.38
N GLN A 716 15.13 -15.75 2.04
CA GLN A 716 16.55 -15.86 2.35
C GLN A 716 17.43 -15.87 1.09
N GLN A 717 17.00 -16.61 0.07
CA GLN A 717 17.68 -16.61 -1.22
C GLN A 717 17.66 -15.25 -1.91
N PHE A 718 16.52 -14.57 -1.89
CA PHE A 718 16.40 -13.23 -2.45
C PHE A 718 17.37 -12.25 -1.77
N TYR A 719 17.44 -12.21 -0.45
CA TYR A 719 18.37 -11.33 0.27
C TYR A 719 19.83 -11.71 0.02
N SER A 720 20.18 -12.98 0.14
CA SER A 720 21.57 -13.43 0.01
C SER A 720 22.11 -13.35 -1.42
N GLN A 721 21.28 -13.57 -2.43
CA GLN A 721 21.70 -13.62 -3.82
C GLN A 721 21.42 -12.37 -4.62
N THR A 722 20.39 -11.59 -4.25
CA THR A 722 19.95 -10.42 -5.04
C THR A 722 20.22 -9.11 -4.32
N VAL A 723 19.63 -8.90 -3.16
CA VAL A 723 19.76 -7.62 -2.44
C VAL A 723 21.22 -7.33 -2.09
N SER A 724 21.94 -8.33 -1.58
CA SER A 724 23.35 -8.20 -1.23
C SER A 724 24.29 -7.97 -2.44
N THR A 725 23.83 -8.22 -3.67
CA THR A 725 24.63 -7.98 -4.88
C THR A 725 24.54 -6.55 -5.43
N ALA A 726 23.60 -5.74 -4.91
CA ALA A 726 23.42 -4.36 -5.37
C ALA A 726 24.72 -3.55 -5.27
N SER A 727 25.45 -3.65 -4.17
CA SER A 727 26.74 -2.98 -3.97
C SER A 727 27.85 -3.50 -4.89
N GLU A 728 27.72 -4.72 -5.40
CA GLU A 728 28.71 -5.30 -6.32
C GLU A 728 28.65 -4.65 -7.71
N LEU A 729 27.54 -4.00 -8.06
CA LEU A 729 27.41 -3.22 -9.31
C LEU A 729 28.36 -2.02 -9.36
N ARG A 730 28.83 -1.54 -8.22
CA ARG A 730 29.83 -0.46 -8.17
C ARG A 730 31.06 -0.80 -9.02
N LYS A 731 31.52 -2.06 -8.96
CA LYS A 731 32.70 -2.50 -9.71
C LYS A 731 32.48 -2.37 -11.22
N PRO A 732 31.58 -3.12 -11.88
CA PRO A 732 31.45 -3.06 -13.34
C PRO A 732 31.07 -1.65 -13.83
N ILE A 733 30.24 -0.91 -13.11
CA ILE A 733 29.79 0.42 -13.54
C ILE A 733 30.92 1.45 -13.49
N TYR A 734 31.69 1.49 -12.40
CA TYR A 734 32.77 2.47 -12.26
C TYR A 734 34.06 2.07 -12.96
N TRP A 735 34.29 0.79 -13.18
CA TRP A 735 35.43 0.33 -13.96
C TRP A 735 35.38 0.84 -15.41
N ILE A 736 34.19 0.97 -16.01
CA ILE A 736 34.02 1.55 -17.34
C ILE A 736 34.57 2.99 -17.36
N VAL A 737 34.26 3.75 -16.34
CA VAL A 737 34.73 5.14 -16.21
C VAL A 737 36.26 5.15 -16.02
N ALA A 738 36.74 4.35 -15.08
CA ALA A 738 38.18 4.27 -14.76
C ALA A 738 39.02 3.81 -15.96
N ALA A 739 38.50 2.86 -16.75
CA ALA A 739 39.18 2.37 -17.95
C ALA A 739 39.36 3.45 -19.04
N LYS A 740 38.49 4.46 -19.04
CA LYS A 740 38.51 5.56 -20.02
C LYS A 740 39.05 6.88 -19.43
N ALA A 741 39.15 6.97 -18.11
CA ALA A 741 39.49 8.21 -17.43
C ALA A 741 40.91 8.69 -17.67
N ILE A 742 41.82 7.76 -17.93
CA ILE A 742 43.25 7.99 -18.17
C ILE A 742 43.60 7.42 -19.52
N ASP A 743 44.45 8.14 -20.30
CA ASP A 743 44.92 7.71 -21.60
C ASP A 743 46.10 6.73 -21.45
N TYR A 744 45.74 5.45 -21.23
CA TYR A 744 46.72 4.38 -21.09
C TYR A 744 47.45 4.03 -22.40
N GLU A 745 46.85 4.30 -23.57
CA GLU A 745 47.46 4.05 -24.88
C GLU A 745 48.60 5.05 -25.15
N GLN A 746 48.36 6.33 -24.84
CA GLN A 746 49.42 7.35 -24.95
C GLN A 746 50.60 6.97 -24.07
N MET A 747 50.36 6.42 -22.91
CA MET A 747 51.35 5.95 -21.95
C MET A 747 52.24 4.87 -22.57
N LEU A 748 51.64 3.84 -23.18
CA LEU A 748 52.37 2.78 -23.88
C LEU A 748 53.23 3.31 -25.05
N LEU A 749 52.68 4.29 -25.81
CA LEU A 749 53.39 4.93 -26.89
C LEU A 749 54.63 5.71 -26.40
N LEU A 750 54.47 6.45 -25.29
CA LEU A 750 55.58 7.21 -24.69
C LEU A 750 56.65 6.25 -24.14
N MET A 751 56.25 5.15 -23.48
CA MET A 751 57.16 4.15 -22.96
C MET A 751 57.92 3.40 -24.08
N ALA A 752 57.28 3.17 -25.21
CA ALA A 752 57.90 2.56 -26.40
C ALA A 752 59.01 3.41 -27.00
N GLY A 753 58.94 4.74 -26.80
CA GLY A 753 59.97 5.70 -27.23
C GLY A 753 61.19 5.81 -26.30
N VAL A 754 61.11 5.21 -25.08
CA VAL A 754 62.20 5.30 -24.11
C VAL A 754 63.33 4.32 -24.46
N LYS A 755 64.58 4.81 -24.37
CA LYS A 755 65.77 3.98 -24.50
C LYS A 755 66.14 3.40 -23.14
N TRP A 756 65.99 2.06 -23.01
CA TRP A 756 66.31 1.32 -21.77
C TRP A 756 67.71 0.70 -21.77
N ASP A 757 68.37 0.76 -22.91
CA ASP A 757 69.80 0.30 -23.07
C ASP A 757 70.71 1.53 -22.88
N ILE A 758 70.83 2.01 -21.67
CA ILE A 758 71.64 3.20 -21.30
C ILE A 758 72.91 2.76 -20.57
N LYS A 759 73.95 3.60 -20.61
CA LYS A 759 75.23 3.32 -20.01
C LYS A 759 75.56 4.04 -18.72
N GLU A 760 74.71 4.97 -18.37
CA GLU A 760 74.85 5.77 -17.13
C GLU A 760 73.60 5.71 -16.29
N ILE A 761 73.73 5.73 -14.97
CA ILE A 761 72.58 5.79 -14.04
C ILE A 761 71.97 7.16 -14.16
N MET A 762 70.67 7.18 -14.52
CA MET A 762 69.92 8.41 -14.62
C MET A 762 69.51 8.91 -13.25
N SER A 763 69.62 10.22 -13.04
CA SER A 763 69.16 10.90 -11.79
C SER A 763 67.73 11.41 -11.89
N GLN A 764 67.16 11.41 -13.09
CA GLN A 764 65.81 11.89 -13.38
C GLN A 764 64.98 10.76 -14.00
N HIS A 765 63.69 10.73 -13.60
CA HIS A 765 62.73 9.81 -14.17
C HIS A 765 62.31 10.24 -15.61
N ASN A 766 61.76 9.33 -16.34
CA ASN A 766 61.28 9.57 -17.69
C ASN A 766 60.00 10.44 -17.74
N VAL A 767 59.82 11.16 -18.86
CA VAL A 767 58.71 12.06 -19.11
C VAL A 767 57.35 11.37 -19.04
N TYR A 768 57.24 10.08 -19.40
CA TYR A 768 55.98 9.38 -19.36
C TYR A 768 55.43 9.33 -17.93
N VAL A 769 56.27 9.32 -16.89
CA VAL A 769 55.82 9.36 -15.48
C VAL A 769 55.10 10.66 -15.17
N ASP A 770 55.65 11.80 -15.62
CA ASP A 770 55.00 13.11 -15.41
C ASP A 770 53.71 13.23 -16.22
N VAL A 771 53.69 12.67 -17.46
CA VAL A 771 52.46 12.65 -18.25
C VAL A 771 51.39 11.79 -17.57
N LEU A 772 51.76 10.62 -17.05
CA LEU A 772 50.82 9.75 -16.29
C LEU A 772 50.27 10.45 -15.06
N LEU A 773 51.16 11.11 -14.29
CA LEU A 773 50.74 11.85 -13.10
C LEU A 773 49.82 13.03 -13.45
N LYS A 774 50.09 13.70 -14.55
CA LYS A 774 49.22 14.77 -15.05
C LYS A 774 47.84 14.25 -15.47
N GLU A 775 47.77 13.07 -16.02
CA GLU A 775 46.48 12.41 -16.31
C GLU A 775 45.73 12.08 -15.02
N PHE A 776 46.39 11.63 -13.95
CA PHE A 776 45.80 11.45 -12.64
C PHE A 776 45.37 12.78 -12.00
N GLU A 777 46.11 13.85 -12.16
CA GLU A 777 45.72 15.18 -11.71
C GLU A 777 44.48 15.68 -12.45
N LYS A 778 44.40 15.50 -13.77
CA LYS A 778 43.21 15.81 -14.57
C LYS A 778 42.00 14.97 -14.13
N PHE A 779 42.25 13.67 -13.88
CA PHE A 779 41.20 12.79 -13.35
C PHE A 779 40.66 13.30 -11.99
N ASN A 780 41.56 13.64 -11.06
CA ASN A 780 41.19 14.18 -9.77
C ASN A 780 40.43 15.51 -9.90
N GLN A 781 40.83 16.39 -10.81
CA GLN A 781 40.14 17.64 -11.08
C GLN A 781 38.73 17.40 -11.62
N ARG A 782 38.57 16.53 -12.63
CA ARG A 782 37.24 16.17 -13.17
C ARG A 782 36.37 15.48 -12.13
N LEU A 783 36.94 14.62 -11.29
CA LEU A 783 36.25 13.99 -10.18
C LEU A 783 35.73 15.03 -9.17
N GLY A 784 36.56 16.06 -8.91
CA GLY A 784 36.16 17.23 -8.10
C GLY A 784 35.05 18.03 -8.75
N ASP A 785 35.06 18.23 -10.06
CA ASP A 785 33.99 18.93 -10.79
C ASP A 785 32.68 18.15 -10.76
N VAL A 786 32.73 16.84 -10.96
CA VAL A 786 31.54 15.96 -10.80
C VAL A 786 31.02 16.00 -9.36
N SER A 787 31.91 16.05 -8.37
CA SER A 787 31.50 16.10 -6.96
C SER A 787 30.77 17.37 -6.56
N LYS A 788 30.90 18.46 -7.34
CA LYS A 788 30.10 19.68 -7.17
C LYS A 788 28.65 19.50 -7.61
N ILE A 789 28.40 18.61 -8.56
CA ILE A 789 27.07 18.28 -9.08
C ILE A 789 26.41 17.22 -8.20
N VAL A 790 27.10 16.11 -7.95
CA VAL A 790 26.63 14.98 -7.17
C VAL A 790 27.71 14.56 -6.19
N ARG A 791 27.35 14.39 -4.91
CA ARG A 791 28.28 13.86 -3.91
C ARG A 791 28.78 12.48 -4.34
N ILE A 792 30.10 12.31 -4.33
CA ILE A 792 30.74 11.03 -4.60
C ILE A 792 31.03 10.32 -3.27
N PRO A 793 30.34 9.24 -2.93
CA PRO A 793 30.62 8.45 -1.72
C PRO A 793 32.04 7.89 -1.72
N LEU A 794 32.60 7.74 -0.53
CA LEU A 794 33.95 7.20 -0.38
C LEU A 794 34.13 5.81 -1.04
N PRO A 795 33.18 4.84 -0.94
CA PRO A 795 33.31 3.57 -1.64
C PRO A 795 33.41 3.71 -3.17
N VAL A 796 32.70 4.68 -3.74
CA VAL A 796 32.74 4.97 -5.19
C VAL A 796 34.09 5.54 -5.59
N SER A 797 34.57 6.56 -4.87
CA SER A 797 35.88 7.16 -5.06
C SER A 797 36.97 6.11 -4.97
N ASN A 798 36.92 5.23 -3.96
CA ASN A 798 37.88 4.15 -3.79
C ASN A 798 37.89 3.16 -4.96
N VAL A 799 36.72 2.75 -5.44
CA VAL A 799 36.65 1.85 -6.61
C VAL A 799 37.23 2.51 -7.86
N LEU A 800 36.95 3.79 -8.12
CA LEU A 800 37.48 4.52 -9.25
C LEU A 800 39.02 4.64 -9.18
N TRP A 801 39.54 5.13 -8.05
CA TRP A 801 40.98 5.29 -7.84
C TRP A 801 41.71 3.94 -7.89
N GLU A 802 41.19 2.93 -7.21
CA GLU A 802 41.74 1.59 -7.17
C GLU A 802 41.87 1.02 -8.58
N HIS A 803 40.83 1.15 -9.40
CA HIS A 803 40.83 0.60 -10.74
C HIS A 803 41.75 1.39 -11.71
N CYS A 804 41.74 2.75 -11.64
CA CYS A 804 42.63 3.58 -12.39
C CYS A 804 44.11 3.24 -12.08
N ILE A 805 44.46 3.06 -10.81
CA ILE A 805 45.82 2.72 -10.39
C ILE A 805 46.18 1.29 -10.84
N ARG A 806 45.27 0.33 -10.73
CA ARG A 806 45.49 -1.02 -11.22
C ARG A 806 45.75 -1.08 -12.71
N LEU A 807 44.94 -0.33 -13.49
CA LEU A 807 45.15 -0.23 -14.93
C LEU A 807 46.47 0.46 -15.31
N ALA A 808 46.80 1.54 -14.56
CA ALA A 808 48.10 2.22 -14.75
C ALA A 808 49.27 1.26 -14.44
N ASN A 809 49.22 0.54 -13.34
CA ASN A 809 50.25 -0.45 -12.98
C ASN A 809 50.37 -1.59 -13.99
N ARG A 810 49.24 -2.09 -14.52
CA ARG A 810 49.27 -3.08 -15.61
C ARG A 810 49.83 -2.50 -16.90
N THR A 811 49.52 -1.25 -17.22
CA THR A 811 50.07 -0.54 -18.39
C THR A 811 51.56 -0.34 -18.25
N LEU A 812 52.06 0.01 -17.06
CA LEU A 812 53.48 0.10 -16.77
C LEU A 812 54.18 -1.24 -17.00
N VAL A 813 53.65 -2.35 -16.49
CA VAL A 813 54.16 -3.70 -16.70
C VAL A 813 54.14 -4.07 -18.19
N GLU A 814 53.06 -3.77 -18.91
CA GLU A 814 52.99 -4.01 -20.34
C GLU A 814 54.04 -3.16 -21.12
N GLY A 815 54.23 -1.90 -20.75
CA GLY A 815 55.24 -1.04 -21.26
C GLY A 815 56.66 -1.60 -21.03
N TYR A 816 56.92 -2.04 -19.79
CA TYR A 816 58.21 -2.67 -19.45
C TYR A 816 58.38 -4.00 -20.19
N ALA A 817 57.33 -4.78 -20.34
CA ALA A 817 57.39 -6.05 -21.09
C ALA A 817 57.65 -5.86 -22.59
N ASN A 818 57.29 -4.73 -23.18
CA ASN A 818 57.55 -4.44 -24.59
C ASN A 818 58.99 -3.96 -24.87
N VAL A 819 59.81 -3.80 -23.83
CA VAL A 819 61.21 -3.41 -23.94
C VAL A 819 62.02 -4.50 -24.69
N LYS A 820 62.75 -4.12 -25.71
CA LYS A 820 63.51 -5.07 -26.51
C LYS A 820 64.95 -5.30 -26.01
N LYS A 821 65.53 -4.26 -25.38
CA LYS A 821 66.87 -4.29 -24.78
C LYS A 821 66.87 -3.45 -23.51
N CYS A 822 67.50 -3.93 -22.46
CA CYS A 822 67.58 -3.24 -21.20
C CYS A 822 68.95 -3.53 -20.56
N SER A 823 69.63 -2.44 -20.19
CA SER A 823 70.88 -2.49 -19.39
C SER A 823 70.55 -2.55 -17.87
N ASN A 824 71.56 -2.76 -17.02
CA ASN A 824 71.41 -2.66 -15.57
C ASN A 824 70.98 -1.25 -15.12
N GLU A 825 71.53 -0.24 -15.78
CA GLU A 825 71.17 1.18 -15.56
C GLU A 825 69.71 1.45 -16.02
N GLY A 826 69.27 0.80 -17.12
CA GLY A 826 67.90 0.84 -17.58
C GLY A 826 66.90 0.23 -16.56
N ARG A 827 67.30 -0.90 -15.92
CA ARG A 827 66.50 -1.54 -14.85
C ARG A 827 66.40 -0.63 -13.62
N ALA A 828 67.52 0.02 -13.24
CA ALA A 828 67.51 1.01 -12.17
C ALA A 828 66.62 2.21 -12.50
N LEU A 829 66.57 2.63 -13.79
CA LEU A 829 65.68 3.66 -14.26
C LEU A 829 64.21 3.26 -14.19
N MET A 830 63.89 2.01 -14.53
CA MET A 830 62.49 1.50 -14.33
C MET A 830 62.07 1.60 -12.85
N GLN A 831 62.97 1.23 -11.95
CA GLN A 831 62.71 1.32 -10.52
C GLN A 831 62.58 2.77 -10.04
N LEU A 832 63.42 3.67 -10.53
CA LEU A 832 63.33 5.11 -10.23
C LEU A 832 62.02 5.71 -10.75
N ASP A 833 61.64 5.40 -11.99
CA ASP A 833 60.40 5.84 -12.60
C ASP A 833 59.21 5.42 -11.74
N PHE A 834 59.16 4.15 -11.36
CA PHE A 834 58.04 3.64 -10.56
C PHE A 834 58.02 4.21 -9.15
N GLN A 835 59.15 4.38 -8.49
CA GLN A 835 59.24 5.00 -7.16
C GLN A 835 58.78 6.48 -7.22
N GLN A 836 59.18 7.23 -8.24
CA GLN A 836 58.71 8.59 -8.42
C GLN A 836 57.20 8.67 -8.70
N PHE A 837 56.69 7.74 -9.49
CA PHE A 837 55.27 7.60 -9.72
C PHE A 837 54.51 7.36 -8.39
N LEU A 838 54.95 6.36 -7.60
CA LEU A 838 54.29 6.06 -6.31
C LEU A 838 54.34 7.25 -5.35
N MET A 839 55.53 7.87 -5.18
CA MET A 839 55.70 8.99 -4.24
C MET A 839 54.81 10.19 -4.56
N LYS A 840 54.64 10.51 -5.85
CA LYS A 840 53.76 11.58 -6.31
C LYS A 840 52.30 11.18 -6.28
N LEU A 841 51.97 9.93 -6.67
CA LEU A 841 50.63 9.39 -6.61
C LEU A 841 50.06 9.38 -5.18
N GLU A 842 50.91 9.04 -4.20
CA GLU A 842 50.54 9.06 -2.78
C GLU A 842 50.09 10.42 -2.26
N LYS A 843 50.42 11.52 -2.96
CA LYS A 843 49.95 12.85 -2.66
C LYS A 843 48.57 13.16 -3.28
N LEU A 844 48.15 12.39 -4.29
CA LEU A 844 46.91 12.61 -5.01
C LEU A 844 45.72 11.77 -4.45
N THR A 845 46.03 10.64 -3.82
CA THR A 845 45.02 9.73 -3.29
C THR A 845 45.32 9.29 -1.86
N ASP A 846 44.25 9.05 -1.08
CA ASP A 846 44.35 8.56 0.29
C ASP A 846 44.34 7.02 0.38
N LEU A 847 44.27 6.33 -0.76
CA LEU A 847 44.26 4.87 -0.78
C LEU A 847 45.57 4.29 -0.24
N ARG A 848 45.50 3.49 0.81
CA ARG A 848 46.66 2.80 1.39
C ARG A 848 46.29 1.35 1.73
N PRO A 849 47.13 0.38 1.34
CA PRO A 849 48.29 0.46 0.43
C PRO A 849 47.90 0.77 -1.03
N ILE A 850 48.83 1.29 -1.81
CA ILE A 850 48.60 1.51 -3.26
C ILE A 850 48.26 0.18 -3.93
N PRO A 851 47.13 0.08 -4.67
CA PRO A 851 46.70 -1.16 -5.31
C PRO A 851 47.75 -1.67 -6.35
N ASP A 852 47.98 -2.96 -6.33
CA ASP A 852 48.86 -3.68 -7.27
C ASP A 852 50.29 -3.09 -7.42
N LYS A 853 50.80 -2.33 -6.42
CA LYS A 853 52.17 -1.85 -6.48
C LYS A 853 53.21 -3.00 -6.55
N GLU A 854 52.93 -4.08 -5.80
CA GLU A 854 53.77 -5.26 -5.80
C GLU A 854 53.85 -5.95 -7.16
N PHE A 855 52.77 -5.88 -7.96
CA PHE A 855 52.73 -6.40 -9.31
C PHE A 855 53.79 -5.75 -10.21
N VAL A 856 53.98 -4.43 -10.09
CA VAL A 856 55.00 -3.70 -10.87
C VAL A 856 56.38 -3.91 -10.28
N GLU A 857 56.52 -3.76 -8.95
CA GLU A 857 57.82 -3.95 -8.26
C GLU A 857 58.41 -5.33 -8.52
N THR A 858 57.59 -6.35 -8.42
CA THR A 858 57.96 -7.73 -8.62
C THR A 858 58.44 -7.97 -10.08
N TYR A 859 57.72 -7.35 -11.06
CA TYR A 859 58.11 -7.44 -12.43
C TYR A 859 59.46 -6.74 -12.72
N ILE A 860 59.68 -5.54 -12.15
CA ILE A 860 60.95 -4.82 -12.28
C ILE A 860 62.09 -5.62 -11.63
N LYS A 861 61.87 -6.19 -10.45
CA LYS A 861 62.81 -7.03 -9.72
C LYS A 861 63.15 -8.31 -10.49
N ALA A 862 62.22 -8.83 -11.28
CA ALA A 862 62.41 -10.03 -12.08
C ALA A 862 63.45 -9.85 -13.20
N TYR A 863 63.74 -8.59 -13.60
CA TYR A 863 64.85 -8.32 -14.54
C TYR A 863 66.25 -8.67 -14.00
N TYR A 864 66.39 -8.90 -12.69
CA TYR A 864 67.63 -9.25 -12.07
C TYR A 864 67.76 -10.76 -11.72
N LEU A 865 66.75 -11.59 -12.08
CA LEU A 865 66.70 -13.00 -11.76
C LEU A 865 67.70 -13.82 -12.59
N THR A 866 68.25 -14.86 -11.94
CA THR A 866 69.07 -15.89 -12.59
C THR A 866 68.13 -16.90 -13.31
N GLU A 867 68.72 -17.79 -14.12
CA GLU A 867 67.97 -18.82 -14.86
C GLU A 867 67.07 -19.66 -13.98
N ASN A 868 67.62 -20.15 -12.82
CA ASN A 868 66.87 -21.02 -11.90
C ASN A 868 65.78 -20.24 -11.16
N ASP A 869 66.08 -19.02 -10.75
CA ASP A 869 65.13 -18.16 -10.07
C ASP A 869 64.02 -17.72 -10.99
N MET A 870 64.31 -17.52 -12.31
CA MET A 870 63.32 -17.18 -13.31
C MET A 870 62.31 -18.34 -13.54
N GLU A 871 62.79 -19.60 -13.50
CA GLU A 871 61.87 -20.74 -13.61
C GLU A 871 60.90 -20.80 -12.39
N GLN A 872 61.44 -20.55 -11.22
CA GLN A 872 60.62 -20.46 -10.01
C GLN A 872 59.65 -19.29 -10.01
N PHE A 873 60.12 -18.13 -10.51
CA PHE A 873 59.29 -16.93 -10.74
C PHE A 873 58.11 -17.20 -11.67
N ILE A 874 58.31 -17.81 -12.81
CA ILE A 874 57.29 -18.18 -13.79
C ILE A 874 56.23 -19.10 -13.16
N LYS A 875 56.62 -20.07 -12.32
CA LYS A 875 55.71 -20.99 -11.67
C LYS A 875 54.87 -20.31 -10.58
N ASN A 876 55.44 -19.35 -9.88
CA ASN A 876 54.80 -18.69 -8.74
C ASN A 876 53.96 -17.47 -9.12
N HIS A 877 54.26 -16.80 -10.26
CA HIS A 877 53.62 -15.55 -10.66
C HIS A 877 52.79 -15.72 -11.94
N ARG A 878 51.64 -16.38 -11.77
CA ARG A 878 50.66 -16.62 -12.82
C ARG A 878 49.83 -15.41 -13.20
N GLU A 879 49.99 -14.30 -12.45
CA GLU A 879 49.30 -13.02 -12.68
C GLU A 879 49.83 -12.29 -13.94
N TYR A 880 51.02 -12.62 -14.40
CA TYR A 880 51.58 -12.07 -15.64
C TYR A 880 51.17 -12.89 -16.86
N SER A 881 50.92 -12.21 -17.99
CA SER A 881 50.56 -12.90 -19.23
C SER A 881 51.78 -13.66 -19.82
N MET A 882 51.48 -14.69 -20.62
CA MET A 882 52.52 -15.46 -21.31
C MET A 882 53.44 -14.55 -22.14
N LYS A 883 52.88 -13.53 -22.81
CA LYS A 883 53.61 -12.55 -23.58
C LYS A 883 54.60 -11.75 -22.71
N GLN A 884 54.16 -11.29 -21.53
CA GLN A 884 54.96 -10.55 -20.57
C GLN A 884 56.11 -11.39 -20.03
N LEU A 885 55.84 -12.64 -19.66
CA LEU A 885 56.83 -13.57 -19.16
C LEU A 885 57.85 -13.99 -20.26
N THR A 886 57.38 -14.22 -21.49
CA THR A 886 58.22 -14.56 -22.62
C THR A 886 59.18 -13.39 -22.97
N ASN A 887 58.65 -12.18 -23.01
CA ASN A 887 59.43 -10.97 -23.25
C ASN A 887 60.45 -10.72 -22.15
N LEU A 888 60.08 -10.91 -20.89
CA LEU A 888 60.97 -10.80 -19.72
C LEU A 888 62.15 -11.78 -19.85
N VAL A 889 61.88 -13.06 -20.12
CA VAL A 889 62.90 -14.07 -20.34
C VAL A 889 63.86 -13.70 -21.50
N ASN A 890 63.30 -13.20 -22.63
CA ASN A 890 64.05 -12.80 -23.76
C ASN A 890 65.00 -11.61 -23.51
N VAL A 891 64.55 -10.62 -22.77
CA VAL A 891 65.33 -9.40 -22.48
C VAL A 891 66.34 -9.66 -21.36
N CYS A 892 65.98 -10.37 -20.31
CA CYS A 892 66.84 -10.60 -19.14
C CYS A 892 67.90 -11.66 -19.40
N LEU A 893 67.55 -12.75 -20.06
CA LEU A 893 68.37 -13.93 -20.17
C LEU A 893 68.74 -14.31 -21.61
N GLY A 894 68.09 -13.70 -22.61
CA GLY A 894 68.21 -14.10 -24.03
C GLY A 894 69.62 -14.12 -24.62
N SER A 895 70.53 -13.28 -24.04
CA SER A 895 71.94 -13.25 -24.43
C SER A 895 72.87 -14.18 -23.62
N HIS A 896 72.39 -14.73 -22.49
CA HIS A 896 73.19 -15.41 -21.49
C HIS A 896 72.81 -16.88 -21.29
N ILE A 897 71.68 -17.33 -21.83
CA ILE A 897 71.24 -18.73 -21.72
C ILE A 897 71.32 -19.50 -23.02
N ASN A 898 71.62 -20.81 -22.96
CA ASN A 898 71.63 -21.68 -24.11
C ASN A 898 70.15 -22.01 -24.59
N LYS A 899 70.07 -22.48 -25.86
CA LYS A 899 68.80 -22.80 -26.50
C LYS A 899 67.92 -23.76 -25.66
N LYS A 900 68.55 -24.75 -24.96
CA LYS A 900 67.87 -25.77 -24.17
C LYS A 900 67.23 -25.16 -22.90
N ALA A 901 67.98 -24.31 -22.22
CA ALA A 901 67.52 -23.61 -21.07
C ALA A 901 66.36 -22.65 -21.40
N ARG A 902 66.49 -21.90 -22.49
CA ARG A 902 65.45 -21.04 -23.04
C ARG A 902 64.19 -21.81 -23.37
N GLN A 903 64.31 -22.97 -24.03
CA GLN A 903 63.19 -23.82 -24.38
C GLN A 903 62.51 -24.36 -23.10
N LYS A 904 63.26 -24.67 -22.04
CA LYS A 904 62.70 -25.10 -20.74
C LYS A 904 61.84 -24.01 -20.10
N LEU A 905 62.31 -22.76 -20.09
CA LEU A 905 61.58 -21.64 -19.56
C LEU A 905 60.31 -21.35 -20.38
N LEU A 906 60.41 -21.40 -21.72
CA LEU A 906 59.22 -21.21 -22.57
C LEU A 906 58.19 -22.31 -22.37
N THR A 907 58.62 -23.57 -22.18
CA THR A 907 57.73 -24.68 -21.87
C THR A 907 57.03 -24.44 -20.49
N ALA A 908 57.76 -23.94 -19.51
CA ALA A 908 57.19 -23.59 -18.21
C ALA A 908 56.15 -22.47 -18.32
N ILE A 909 56.30 -21.52 -19.25
CA ILE A 909 55.32 -20.46 -19.53
C ILE A 909 54.08 -21.07 -20.21
N ASP A 910 54.27 -21.94 -21.21
CA ASP A 910 53.16 -22.59 -21.93
C ASP A 910 52.33 -23.53 -21.02
N ASP A 911 52.97 -24.10 -19.99
CA ASP A 911 52.29 -24.91 -18.99
C ASP A 911 51.39 -24.12 -18.03
N ILE A 912 51.54 -22.79 -17.98
CA ILE A 912 50.68 -21.94 -17.14
C ILE A 912 49.23 -21.97 -17.62
N ASP A 913 48.98 -21.96 -18.93
CA ASP A 913 47.67 -21.93 -19.56
C ASP A 913 47.00 -23.32 -19.69
N ARG A 914 47.77 -24.38 -19.41
CA ARG A 914 47.14 -25.72 -19.44
C ARG A 914 46.27 -25.95 -18.21
N PRO A 915 45.00 -26.23 -18.38
CA PRO A 915 44.15 -26.59 -17.25
C PRO A 915 44.73 -27.86 -16.61
N LYS A 916 44.95 -27.80 -15.29
CA LYS A 916 45.28 -29.01 -14.53
C LYS A 916 44.16 -30.04 -14.77
N ARG A 917 44.47 -31.14 -15.47
CA ARG A 917 43.59 -32.32 -15.60
C ARG A 917 43.33 -32.96 -14.24
#